data_0f4cbc8f704fbf91c6591077d1240bff
#
_entry.id   0f4cbc8f704fbf91c6591077d1240bff
#
_cell.length_a   1.000
_cell.length_b   1.000
_cell.length_c   1.000
_cell.angle_alpha   90.00
_cell.angle_beta   90.00
_cell.angle_gamma   90.00
#
_symmetry.space_group_name_H-M   'P 1'
#
loop_
_entity.id
_entity.type
_entity.pdbx_description
1 polymer ?
#
loop_
_entity_poly.entity_id
_entity_poly.type
_entity_poly.pdbx_seq_one_letter_code
_entity_poly.pdbx_strand_id
1 'polypeptide(L)'
;MRALLLAALWVHLASCVLLVGAFSMLLLAGQPRAATPRRWDQTLVRGSRLLVLVALASGVVWLLLRTAAFENRPQAALEPRAVWHAVLDTWPGLVWLARHGLLLVLGVFLAMRASIVERRDWLAARGEALILATLALALMSASSHAAAITPGTTLAVAVDVTHLVGTGLWVGGLVALALLLGAASREGGADARPYAVLAARRFSRAALFVMLLLMASGALNAIAQVESVAALAGTTHGRLLLAKLVVLVPILVLAAVNRTRILPALSAPSVPVGRSTMRHLTAFVGLEAVLALVLLGLAAAMTLTTPARHAEPVWPLPFRLSPDVLDDVPTMRWRALLGSQLAVAGLVALIASCLVRRRRVPVLFGGLALVAIGAGVGVLPLVVDAYPTTYKRPLLTYHAESIASGMTIYREHCAGCHGATGAGGPLADLRSPPTSRRHAGEIFWLISHGIPERHMPDFGSRLGEAQRWDVINFIRALGAAKSAQTLGSRVEPDRAWLAAPDFTVAVGPLAPGTLRDHRGRRMVLLVLYTLPGSRARMAELARSYDVLSVIGVEIIAVPIHAPSEAIRELGSSPAVLFPVVTDGNGDIVATYGMFAPGPHAEILIDRQGYIRAIWRGGGMPQASVVQAQVEKLNDEKSPPPFPDDHVH
;
A
#
# COMPACT_ATOMS: atom_id res chain seq x y z
N MET A 1 -19.97 -18.57 -6.91
CA MET A 1 -19.44 -18.67 -5.55
C MET A 1 -19.06 -17.31 -4.96
N ARG A 2 -18.23 -16.46 -5.64
CA ARG A 2 -17.83 -15.12 -5.09
C ARG A 2 -19.01 -14.20 -4.75
N ALA A 3 -20.05 -14.12 -5.59
CA ALA A 3 -21.23 -13.29 -5.33
C ALA A 3 -22.02 -13.75 -4.09
N LEU A 4 -22.17 -15.04 -3.89
CA LEU A 4 -22.82 -15.61 -2.69
C LEU A 4 -22.00 -15.36 -1.43
N LEU A 5 -20.68 -15.49 -1.51
CA LEU A 5 -19.77 -15.18 -0.41
C LEU A 5 -19.87 -13.70 0.00
N LEU A 6 -19.91 -12.79 -0.99
CA LEU A 6 -20.09 -11.36 -0.76
C LEU A 6 -21.44 -11.07 -0.13
N ALA A 7 -22.54 -11.65 -0.65
CA ALA A 7 -23.87 -11.44 -0.10
C ALA A 7 -23.98 -11.93 1.35
N ALA A 8 -23.46 -13.13 1.64
CA ALA A 8 -23.47 -13.67 3.00
C ALA A 8 -22.66 -12.81 3.97
N LEU A 9 -21.48 -12.35 3.56
CA LEU A 9 -20.64 -11.47 4.36
C LEU A 9 -21.30 -10.11 4.59
N TRP A 10 -21.87 -9.50 3.54
CA TRP A 10 -22.54 -8.21 3.65
C TRP A 10 -23.75 -8.28 4.59
N VAL A 11 -24.60 -9.30 4.44
CA VAL A 11 -25.78 -9.52 5.31
C VAL A 11 -25.34 -9.73 6.76
N HIS A 12 -24.30 -10.53 6.97
CA HIS A 12 -23.73 -10.78 8.30
C HIS A 12 -23.19 -9.49 8.94
N LEU A 13 -22.37 -8.75 8.21
CA LEU A 13 -21.79 -7.48 8.66
C LEU A 13 -22.88 -6.42 8.92
N ALA A 14 -23.83 -6.28 8.00
CA ALA A 14 -24.95 -5.35 8.15
C ALA A 14 -25.77 -5.67 9.40
N SER A 15 -26.08 -6.94 9.65
CA SER A 15 -26.83 -7.36 10.84
C SER A 15 -26.09 -6.99 12.13
N CYS A 16 -24.78 -7.24 12.22
CA CYS A 16 -23.96 -6.87 13.39
C CYS A 16 -23.89 -5.33 13.58
N VAL A 17 -23.69 -4.57 12.50
CA VAL A 17 -23.66 -3.10 12.49
C VAL A 17 -24.99 -2.51 12.95
N LEU A 18 -26.12 -3.06 12.45
CA LEU A 18 -27.47 -2.61 12.82
C LEU A 18 -27.79 -2.93 14.28
N LEU A 19 -27.32 -4.05 14.82
CA LEU A 19 -27.45 -4.39 16.25
C LEU A 19 -26.77 -3.34 17.15
N VAL A 20 -25.53 -3.00 16.87
CA VAL A 20 -24.79 -1.95 17.61
C VAL A 20 -25.53 -0.62 17.50
N GLY A 21 -25.95 -0.24 16.29
CA GLY A 21 -26.65 1.02 16.05
C GLY A 21 -28.02 1.10 16.72
N ALA A 22 -28.79 0.01 16.75
CA ALA A 22 -30.09 -0.01 17.40
C ALA A 22 -29.98 0.29 18.91
N PHE A 23 -29.07 -0.40 19.61
CA PHE A 23 -28.92 -0.20 21.06
C PHE A 23 -28.22 1.11 21.40
N SER A 24 -27.24 1.54 20.63
CA SER A 24 -26.61 2.85 20.83
C SER A 24 -27.61 3.99 20.63
N MET A 25 -28.45 3.89 19.61
CA MET A 25 -29.47 4.92 19.34
C MET A 25 -30.57 4.95 20.39
N LEU A 26 -31.01 3.80 20.92
CA LEU A 26 -31.94 3.74 22.05
C LEU A 26 -31.39 4.45 23.28
N LEU A 27 -30.15 4.16 23.66
CA LEU A 27 -29.49 4.80 24.81
C LEU A 27 -29.28 6.30 24.59
N LEU A 28 -28.89 6.70 23.38
CA LEU A 28 -28.68 8.11 23.02
C LEU A 28 -29.99 8.92 23.02
N ALA A 29 -31.08 8.36 22.51
CA ALA A 29 -32.39 8.99 22.51
C ALA A 29 -32.99 9.07 23.92
N GLY A 30 -32.71 8.05 24.76
CA GLY A 30 -33.25 7.92 26.12
C GLY A 30 -34.58 7.20 26.17
N GLN A 31 -35.02 6.83 27.39
CA GLN A 31 -36.28 6.08 27.59
C GLN A 31 -37.49 6.85 27.07
N PRO A 32 -38.30 6.28 26.17
CA PRO A 32 -39.45 6.95 25.60
C PRO A 32 -40.65 6.97 26.57
N ARG A 33 -41.37 8.10 26.61
CA ARG A 33 -42.58 8.26 27.44
C ARG A 33 -43.87 8.23 26.62
N ALA A 34 -43.85 8.78 25.40
CA ALA A 34 -45.01 8.84 24.51
C ALA A 34 -45.24 7.50 23.78
N ALA A 35 -46.45 7.30 23.25
CA ALA A 35 -46.86 6.02 22.65
C ALA A 35 -46.06 5.66 21.39
N THR A 36 -45.88 6.60 20.46
CA THR A 36 -45.18 6.36 19.21
C THR A 36 -43.68 6.07 19.42
N PRO A 37 -42.92 6.82 20.23
CA PRO A 37 -41.56 6.47 20.58
C PRO A 37 -41.43 5.12 21.33
N ARG A 38 -42.40 4.74 22.17
CA ARG A 38 -42.42 3.41 22.82
C ARG A 38 -42.56 2.29 21.79
N ARG A 39 -43.43 2.47 20.78
CA ARG A 39 -43.59 1.52 19.68
C ARG A 39 -42.30 1.40 18.87
N TRP A 40 -41.59 2.51 18.64
CA TRP A 40 -40.27 2.49 17.98
C TRP A 40 -39.26 1.71 18.79
N ASP A 41 -39.12 1.92 20.11
CA ASP A 41 -38.23 1.13 21.01
C ASP A 41 -38.55 -0.38 20.90
N GLN A 42 -39.83 -0.74 21.00
CA GLN A 42 -40.28 -2.13 20.85
C GLN A 42 -39.98 -2.69 19.45
N THR A 43 -40.11 -1.89 18.39
CA THR A 43 -39.78 -2.30 17.03
C THR A 43 -38.30 -2.57 16.85
N LEU A 44 -37.42 -1.73 17.41
CA LEU A 44 -35.99 -1.94 17.39
C LEU A 44 -35.61 -3.20 18.16
N VAL A 45 -36.16 -3.44 19.35
CA VAL A 45 -35.87 -4.65 20.14
C VAL A 45 -36.37 -5.91 19.42
N ARG A 46 -37.59 -5.90 18.84
CA ARG A 46 -38.08 -7.04 18.05
C ARG A 46 -37.25 -7.27 16.80
N GLY A 47 -36.91 -6.17 16.08
CA GLY A 47 -36.04 -6.22 14.93
C GLY A 47 -34.64 -6.75 15.27
N SER A 48 -34.10 -6.41 16.44
CA SER A 48 -32.80 -6.92 16.91
C SER A 48 -32.81 -8.43 17.13
N ARG A 49 -33.93 -9.02 17.58
CA ARG A 49 -34.06 -10.50 17.65
C ARG A 49 -33.95 -11.13 16.28
N LEU A 50 -34.63 -10.57 15.28
CA LEU A 50 -34.52 -11.04 13.89
C LEU A 50 -33.11 -10.83 13.34
N LEU A 51 -32.48 -9.68 13.61
CA LEU A 51 -31.10 -9.40 13.19
C LEU A 51 -30.09 -10.39 13.78
N VAL A 52 -30.26 -10.81 15.03
CA VAL A 52 -29.42 -11.87 15.63
C VAL A 52 -29.58 -13.20 14.87
N LEU A 53 -30.81 -13.59 14.56
CA LEU A 53 -31.05 -14.83 13.78
C LEU A 53 -30.44 -14.73 12.38
N VAL A 54 -30.58 -13.58 11.71
CA VAL A 54 -29.98 -13.32 10.40
C VAL A 54 -28.46 -13.32 10.48
N ALA A 55 -27.89 -12.72 11.53
CA ALA A 55 -26.44 -12.71 11.75
C ALA A 55 -25.90 -14.14 11.96
N LEU A 56 -26.56 -14.95 12.77
CA LEU A 56 -26.19 -16.34 12.99
C LEU A 56 -26.26 -17.16 11.71
N ALA A 57 -27.40 -17.11 11.00
CA ALA A 57 -27.61 -17.86 9.77
C ALA A 57 -26.63 -17.42 8.65
N SER A 58 -26.49 -16.12 8.42
CA SER A 58 -25.56 -15.59 7.40
C SER A 58 -24.10 -15.87 7.74
N GLY A 59 -23.75 -15.85 9.04
CA GLY A 59 -22.42 -16.20 9.50
C GLY A 59 -22.06 -17.69 9.30
N VAL A 60 -23.03 -18.59 9.46
CA VAL A 60 -22.87 -20.02 9.11
C VAL A 60 -22.70 -20.18 7.60
N VAL A 61 -23.59 -19.57 6.80
CA VAL A 61 -23.48 -19.63 5.33
C VAL A 61 -22.12 -19.09 4.86
N TRP A 62 -21.68 -17.97 5.43
CA TRP A 62 -20.36 -17.37 5.12
C TRP A 62 -19.20 -18.33 5.47
N LEU A 63 -19.24 -18.99 6.64
CA LEU A 63 -18.24 -19.97 7.04
C LEU A 63 -18.16 -21.14 6.03
N LEU A 64 -19.30 -21.73 5.67
CA LEU A 64 -19.37 -22.84 4.74
C LEU A 64 -18.80 -22.48 3.36
N LEU A 65 -19.21 -21.31 2.84
CA LEU A 65 -18.70 -20.80 1.55
C LEU A 65 -17.20 -20.46 1.61
N ARG A 66 -16.72 -19.98 2.75
CA ARG A 66 -15.28 -19.68 2.96
C ARG A 66 -14.46 -20.97 3.04
N THR A 67 -14.96 -22.02 3.69
CA THR A 67 -14.35 -23.36 3.70
C THR A 67 -14.21 -23.90 2.29
N ALA A 68 -15.27 -23.84 1.48
CA ALA A 68 -15.23 -24.24 0.08
C ALA A 68 -14.21 -23.44 -0.76
N ALA A 69 -14.10 -22.12 -0.49
CA ALA A 69 -13.15 -21.26 -1.18
C ALA A 69 -11.69 -21.55 -0.77
N PHE A 70 -11.46 -21.85 0.50
CA PHE A 70 -10.13 -22.18 1.04
C PHE A 70 -9.62 -23.51 0.49
N GLU A 71 -10.48 -24.54 0.47
CA GLU A 71 -10.19 -25.87 -0.08
C GLU A 71 -10.17 -25.89 -1.61
N ASN A 72 -10.57 -24.80 -2.26
CA ASN A 72 -10.79 -24.72 -3.71
C ASN A 72 -11.70 -25.83 -4.27
N ARG A 73 -12.62 -26.33 -3.45
CA ARG A 73 -13.60 -27.41 -3.76
C ARG A 73 -14.97 -27.02 -3.23
N PRO A 74 -15.99 -26.87 -4.09
CA PRO A 74 -17.35 -26.50 -3.64
C PRO A 74 -17.96 -27.49 -2.64
N GLN A 75 -17.64 -28.78 -2.77
CA GLN A 75 -18.16 -29.84 -1.90
C GLN A 75 -17.66 -29.73 -0.45
N ALA A 76 -16.49 -29.15 -0.23
CA ALA A 76 -15.92 -28.93 1.11
C ALA A 76 -16.84 -28.15 2.05
N ALA A 77 -17.74 -27.31 1.51
CA ALA A 77 -18.78 -26.63 2.29
C ALA A 77 -19.72 -27.58 3.05
N LEU A 78 -19.90 -28.82 2.54
CA LEU A 78 -20.80 -29.82 3.09
C LEU A 78 -20.06 -31.01 3.73
N GLU A 79 -18.73 -31.01 3.69
CA GLU A 79 -17.90 -32.06 4.29
C GLU A 79 -17.67 -31.75 5.78
N PRO A 80 -18.20 -32.56 6.73
CA PRO A 80 -18.09 -32.29 8.16
C PRO A 80 -16.63 -32.11 8.65
N ARG A 81 -15.69 -32.90 8.09
CA ARG A 81 -14.27 -32.83 8.44
C ARG A 81 -13.63 -31.50 8.02
N ALA A 82 -13.91 -31.01 6.80
CA ALA A 82 -13.39 -29.76 6.30
C ALA A 82 -13.94 -28.58 7.11
N VAL A 83 -15.23 -28.59 7.43
CA VAL A 83 -15.86 -27.56 8.27
C VAL A 83 -15.30 -27.60 9.70
N TRP A 84 -15.14 -28.80 10.28
CA TRP A 84 -14.56 -28.96 11.61
C TRP A 84 -13.13 -28.43 11.70
N HIS A 85 -12.30 -28.78 10.72
CA HIS A 85 -10.95 -28.24 10.60
C HIS A 85 -10.94 -26.70 10.45
N ALA A 86 -11.81 -26.15 9.59
CA ALA A 86 -11.91 -24.71 9.41
C ALA A 86 -12.30 -23.97 10.71
N VAL A 87 -13.16 -24.57 11.56
CA VAL A 87 -13.64 -23.99 12.81
C VAL A 87 -12.64 -24.12 13.96
N LEU A 88 -12.07 -25.30 14.18
CA LEU A 88 -11.31 -25.58 15.40
C LEU A 88 -9.79 -25.48 15.21
N ASP A 89 -9.29 -25.72 14.02
CA ASP A 89 -7.85 -25.76 13.76
C ASP A 89 -7.32 -24.46 13.12
N THR A 90 -8.22 -23.46 12.92
CA THR A 90 -7.80 -22.16 12.39
C THR A 90 -8.14 -21.03 13.33
N TRP A 91 -7.24 -20.01 13.40
CA TRP A 91 -7.51 -18.79 14.17
C TRP A 91 -8.81 -18.07 13.75
N PRO A 92 -9.10 -17.87 12.44
CA PRO A 92 -10.38 -17.27 12.02
C PRO A 92 -11.60 -18.08 12.43
N GLY A 93 -11.48 -19.40 12.50
CA GLY A 93 -12.55 -20.30 12.96
C GLY A 93 -12.84 -20.13 14.46
N LEU A 94 -11.82 -20.08 15.30
CA LEU A 94 -11.97 -19.82 16.73
C LEU A 94 -12.60 -18.44 17.00
N VAL A 95 -12.18 -17.41 16.27
CA VAL A 95 -12.79 -16.07 16.34
C VAL A 95 -14.26 -16.12 15.91
N TRP A 96 -14.58 -16.88 14.84
CA TRP A 96 -15.96 -17.08 14.39
C TRP A 96 -16.79 -17.74 15.49
N LEU A 97 -16.29 -18.78 16.14
CA LEU A 97 -16.96 -19.48 17.23
C LEU A 97 -17.26 -18.56 18.42
N ALA A 98 -16.26 -17.78 18.85
CA ALA A 98 -16.42 -16.81 19.95
C ALA A 98 -17.50 -15.76 19.63
N ARG A 99 -17.51 -15.23 18.40
CA ARG A 99 -18.51 -14.27 17.92
C ARG A 99 -19.93 -14.84 17.89
N HIS A 100 -20.07 -16.08 17.35
CA HIS A 100 -21.36 -16.74 17.31
C HIS A 100 -21.87 -17.08 18.71
N GLY A 101 -20.97 -17.42 19.64
CA GLY A 101 -21.29 -17.56 21.05
C GLY A 101 -21.85 -16.26 21.66
N LEU A 102 -21.21 -15.12 21.41
CA LEU A 102 -21.72 -13.81 21.86
C LEU A 102 -23.07 -13.45 21.23
N LEU A 103 -23.28 -13.75 19.95
CA LEU A 103 -24.56 -13.53 19.28
C LEU A 103 -25.67 -14.43 19.84
N LEU A 104 -25.37 -15.67 20.18
CA LEU A 104 -26.30 -16.58 20.87
C LEU A 104 -26.67 -16.06 22.25
N VAL A 105 -25.69 -15.64 23.05
CA VAL A 105 -25.92 -15.02 24.36
C VAL A 105 -26.80 -13.77 24.23
N LEU A 106 -26.52 -12.90 23.24
CA LEU A 106 -27.36 -11.74 22.94
C LEU A 106 -28.79 -12.16 22.55
N GLY A 107 -28.95 -13.20 21.73
CA GLY A 107 -30.25 -13.73 21.32
C GLY A 107 -31.08 -14.23 22.50
N VAL A 108 -30.49 -15.04 23.38
CA VAL A 108 -31.11 -15.52 24.62
C VAL A 108 -31.47 -14.35 25.52
N PHE A 109 -30.54 -13.43 25.74
CA PHE A 109 -30.76 -12.22 26.53
C PHE A 109 -31.96 -11.39 26.04
N LEU A 110 -32.05 -11.15 24.72
CA LEU A 110 -33.18 -10.42 24.13
C LEU A 110 -34.49 -11.22 24.19
N ALA A 111 -34.45 -12.54 24.18
CA ALA A 111 -35.64 -13.37 24.32
C ALA A 111 -36.22 -13.31 25.74
N MET A 112 -35.36 -13.34 26.75
CA MET A 112 -35.75 -13.37 28.17
C MET A 112 -36.31 -12.04 28.69
N ARG A 113 -35.84 -10.89 28.16
CA ARG A 113 -36.20 -9.55 28.66
C ARG A 113 -37.21 -8.83 27.73
N ALA A 114 -38.45 -9.30 27.71
CA ALA A 114 -39.48 -8.80 26.76
C ALA A 114 -40.15 -7.48 27.15
N SER A 115 -40.31 -7.17 28.46
CA SER A 115 -41.01 -5.95 28.93
C SER A 115 -40.37 -5.38 30.18
N ILE A 116 -39.67 -4.26 30.01
CA ILE A 116 -38.97 -3.57 31.11
C ILE A 116 -39.58 -2.18 31.24
N VAL A 117 -40.16 -1.86 32.40
CA VAL A 117 -40.85 -0.60 32.73
C VAL A 117 -39.95 0.34 33.52
N GLU A 118 -39.15 -0.19 34.46
CA GLU A 118 -38.26 0.61 35.26
C GLU A 118 -37.11 1.19 34.45
N ARG A 119 -36.76 2.45 34.74
CA ARG A 119 -35.70 3.16 34.01
C ARG A 119 -34.31 2.53 34.20
N ARG A 120 -34.00 2.06 35.40
CA ARG A 120 -32.72 1.41 35.70
C ARG A 120 -32.56 0.12 34.91
N ASP A 121 -33.56 -0.73 34.95
CA ASP A 121 -33.58 -2.00 34.20
C ASP A 121 -33.59 -1.77 32.69
N TRP A 122 -34.26 -0.70 32.20
CA TRP A 122 -34.25 -0.32 30.79
C TRP A 122 -32.84 0.08 30.33
N LEU A 123 -32.13 0.92 31.12
CA LEU A 123 -30.75 1.33 30.82
C LEU A 123 -29.79 0.14 30.86
N ALA A 124 -29.89 -0.69 31.89
CA ALA A 124 -29.05 -1.88 32.04
C ALA A 124 -29.22 -2.83 30.86
N ALA A 125 -30.47 -3.18 30.51
CA ALA A 125 -30.75 -4.11 29.43
C ALA A 125 -30.28 -3.60 28.05
N ARG A 126 -30.39 -2.28 27.75
CA ARG A 126 -29.91 -1.71 26.48
C ARG A 126 -28.40 -1.59 26.49
N GLY A 127 -27.78 -1.28 27.64
CA GLY A 127 -26.34 -1.23 27.81
C GLY A 127 -25.68 -2.60 27.65
N GLU A 128 -26.20 -3.64 28.31
CA GLU A 128 -25.70 -5.02 28.19
C GLU A 128 -25.83 -5.53 26.74
N ALA A 129 -26.97 -5.27 26.08
CA ALA A 129 -27.15 -5.62 24.67
C ALA A 129 -26.17 -4.88 23.75
N LEU A 130 -25.89 -3.59 24.02
CA LEU A 130 -24.90 -2.81 23.27
C LEU A 130 -23.50 -3.40 23.45
N ILE A 131 -23.10 -3.76 24.68
CA ILE A 131 -21.79 -4.36 24.96
C ILE A 131 -21.63 -5.68 24.19
N LEU A 132 -22.60 -6.59 24.30
CA LEU A 132 -22.56 -7.88 23.60
C LEU A 132 -22.48 -7.71 22.06
N ALA A 133 -23.31 -6.82 21.50
CA ALA A 133 -23.30 -6.52 20.06
C ALA A 133 -21.96 -5.89 19.63
N THR A 134 -21.41 -4.98 20.43
CA THR A 134 -20.12 -4.32 20.15
C THR A 134 -18.97 -5.30 20.21
N LEU A 135 -18.91 -6.18 21.20
CA LEU A 135 -17.90 -7.22 21.30
C LEU A 135 -17.97 -8.21 20.12
N ALA A 136 -19.19 -8.63 19.75
CA ALA A 136 -19.38 -9.50 18.58
C ALA A 136 -18.92 -8.83 17.27
N LEU A 137 -19.13 -7.51 17.10
CA LEU A 137 -18.66 -6.76 15.96
C LEU A 137 -17.13 -6.55 16.00
N ALA A 138 -16.58 -6.14 17.14
CA ALA A 138 -15.15 -5.86 17.32
C ALA A 138 -14.26 -7.09 17.06
N LEU A 139 -14.71 -8.28 17.47
CA LEU A 139 -13.98 -9.52 17.22
C LEU A 139 -13.79 -9.84 15.71
N MET A 140 -14.53 -9.20 14.79
CA MET A 140 -14.28 -9.35 13.35
C MET A 140 -12.88 -8.89 12.96
N SER A 141 -12.35 -7.86 13.62
CA SER A 141 -11.00 -7.34 13.37
C SER A 141 -9.90 -8.34 13.71
N ALA A 142 -10.13 -9.25 14.65
CA ALA A 142 -9.15 -10.28 15.02
C ALA A 142 -8.91 -11.34 13.93
N SER A 143 -9.77 -11.40 12.91
CA SER A 143 -9.63 -12.26 11.74
C SER A 143 -9.58 -11.47 10.41
N SER A 144 -9.36 -10.16 10.46
CA SER A 144 -9.22 -9.28 9.31
C SER A 144 -7.78 -9.21 8.80
N HIS A 145 -7.56 -8.50 7.69
CA HIS A 145 -6.22 -8.20 7.19
C HIS A 145 -5.33 -7.45 8.21
N ALA A 146 -5.93 -6.69 9.12
CA ALA A 146 -5.20 -6.00 10.18
C ALA A 146 -4.48 -6.97 11.12
N ALA A 147 -5.05 -8.17 11.35
CA ALA A 147 -4.44 -9.20 12.18
C ALA A 147 -3.22 -9.89 11.52
N ALA A 148 -3.02 -9.70 10.22
CA ALA A 148 -1.89 -10.25 9.47
C ALA A 148 -0.72 -9.27 9.30
N ILE A 149 -0.84 -8.03 9.79
CA ILE A 149 0.21 -7.01 9.68
C ILE A 149 1.28 -7.26 10.75
N THR A 150 2.54 -7.45 10.34
CA THR A 150 3.70 -7.57 11.23
C THR A 150 4.85 -6.69 10.72
N PRO A 151 5.58 -5.92 11.56
CA PRO A 151 5.29 -5.65 12.97
C PRO A 151 4.10 -4.69 13.15
N GLY A 152 3.54 -4.59 14.36
CA GLY A 152 2.49 -3.61 14.68
C GLY A 152 1.06 -4.16 14.66
N THR A 153 0.87 -5.48 14.70
CA THR A 153 -0.42 -6.17 14.66
C THR A 153 -1.43 -5.61 15.69
N THR A 154 -1.01 -5.38 16.93
CA THR A 154 -1.89 -4.87 17.99
C THR A 154 -2.47 -3.49 17.64
N LEU A 155 -1.64 -2.57 17.12
CA LEU A 155 -2.08 -1.25 16.72
C LEU A 155 -3.04 -1.34 15.51
N ALA A 156 -2.70 -2.15 14.52
CA ALA A 156 -3.52 -2.35 13.33
C ALA A 156 -4.91 -2.90 13.69
N VAL A 157 -4.98 -3.90 14.57
CA VAL A 157 -6.25 -4.46 15.07
C VAL A 157 -7.03 -3.42 15.88
N ALA A 158 -6.38 -2.64 16.76
CA ALA A 158 -7.04 -1.59 17.52
C ALA A 158 -7.65 -0.49 16.63
N VAL A 159 -6.94 -0.08 15.57
CA VAL A 159 -7.43 0.87 14.56
C VAL A 159 -8.63 0.29 13.81
N ASP A 160 -8.57 -0.98 13.40
CA ASP A 160 -9.66 -1.66 12.70
C ASP A 160 -10.90 -1.85 13.59
N VAL A 161 -10.73 -2.23 14.86
CA VAL A 161 -11.80 -2.29 15.88
C VAL A 161 -12.48 -0.93 16.01
N THR A 162 -11.68 0.15 16.12
CA THR A 162 -12.20 1.52 16.22
C THR A 162 -13.04 1.88 14.99
N HIS A 163 -12.57 1.51 13.80
CA HIS A 163 -13.28 1.74 12.54
C HIS A 163 -14.59 0.93 12.46
N LEU A 164 -14.58 -0.34 12.83
CA LEU A 164 -15.77 -1.20 12.82
C LEU A 164 -16.82 -0.75 13.84
N VAL A 165 -16.41 -0.48 15.07
CA VAL A 165 -17.30 -0.01 16.13
C VAL A 165 -17.89 1.35 15.76
N GLY A 166 -17.06 2.28 15.28
CA GLY A 166 -17.52 3.56 14.75
C GLY A 166 -18.55 3.40 13.63
N THR A 167 -18.32 2.45 12.73
CA THR A 167 -19.28 2.10 11.66
C THR A 167 -20.60 1.60 12.26
N GLY A 168 -20.57 0.75 13.26
CA GLY A 168 -21.76 0.27 13.98
C GLY A 168 -22.57 1.40 14.60
N LEU A 169 -21.89 2.30 15.31
CA LEU A 169 -22.52 3.46 15.96
C LEU A 169 -23.12 4.43 14.94
N TRP A 170 -22.42 4.69 13.84
CA TRP A 170 -22.87 5.68 12.84
C TRP A 170 -23.88 5.10 11.86
N VAL A 171 -23.55 4.05 11.11
CA VAL A 171 -24.44 3.48 10.06
C VAL A 171 -25.67 2.85 10.69
N GLY A 172 -25.49 2.02 11.72
CA GLY A 172 -26.61 1.40 12.41
C GLY A 172 -27.48 2.43 13.14
N GLY A 173 -26.85 3.47 13.74
CA GLY A 173 -27.57 4.58 14.36
C GLY A 173 -28.40 5.40 13.37
N LEU A 174 -27.91 5.63 12.13
CA LEU A 174 -28.66 6.29 11.06
C LEU A 174 -29.95 5.53 10.70
N VAL A 175 -29.85 4.21 10.56
CA VAL A 175 -31.04 3.38 10.24
C VAL A 175 -32.07 3.45 11.37
N ALA A 176 -31.63 3.32 12.62
CA ALA A 176 -32.52 3.43 13.78
C ALA A 176 -33.16 4.82 13.89
N LEU A 177 -32.40 5.90 13.60
CA LEU A 177 -32.93 7.28 13.55
C LEU A 177 -33.90 7.46 12.40
N ALA A 178 -33.62 6.94 11.20
CA ALA A 178 -34.53 7.02 10.04
C ALA A 178 -35.87 6.40 10.34
N LEU A 179 -35.91 5.26 11.04
CA LEU A 179 -37.14 4.62 11.49
C LEU A 179 -37.93 5.50 12.47
N LEU A 180 -37.25 6.17 13.41
CA LEU A 180 -37.88 7.11 14.35
C LEU A 180 -38.46 8.32 13.63
N LEU A 181 -37.69 8.94 12.75
CA LEU A 181 -38.13 10.10 11.96
C LEU A 181 -39.30 9.74 11.02
N GLY A 182 -39.23 8.55 10.43
CA GLY A 182 -40.33 8.00 9.63
C GLY A 182 -41.63 7.86 10.43
N ALA A 183 -41.55 7.34 11.66
CA ALA A 183 -42.71 7.26 12.55
C ALA A 183 -43.24 8.64 12.96
N ALA A 184 -42.36 9.60 13.27
CA ALA A 184 -42.73 10.96 13.66
C ALA A 184 -43.31 11.81 12.51
N SER A 185 -43.02 11.47 11.25
CA SER A 185 -43.51 12.20 10.05
C SER A 185 -44.90 11.75 9.59
N ARG A 186 -45.38 10.60 10.06
CA ARG A 186 -46.74 10.06 9.72
C ARG A 186 -47.87 10.86 10.41
N GLU A 187 -49.10 10.69 9.95
CA GLU A 187 -50.28 11.38 10.52
C GLU A 187 -50.49 10.88 11.94
N GLY A 188 -50.40 10.12 12.58
CA GLY A 188 -50.51 9.76 14.01
C GLY A 188 -49.21 9.95 14.83
N GLY A 189 -48.16 10.53 14.24
CA GLY A 189 -46.84 10.58 14.86
C GLY A 189 -46.48 11.92 15.56
N ALA A 190 -47.46 12.77 15.78
CA ALA A 190 -47.24 14.10 16.38
C ALA A 190 -46.59 14.03 17.78
N ASP A 191 -46.95 13.03 18.58
CA ASP A 191 -46.42 12.76 19.91
C ASP A 191 -44.93 12.40 19.94
N ALA A 192 -44.39 11.92 18.79
CA ALA A 192 -43.01 11.56 18.63
C ALA A 192 -42.09 12.72 18.20
N ARG A 193 -42.62 13.80 17.64
CA ARG A 193 -41.80 14.86 17.02
C ARG A 193 -40.78 15.49 17.96
N PRO A 194 -41.14 15.95 19.18
CA PRO A 194 -40.16 16.54 20.10
C PRO A 194 -39.06 15.54 20.47
N TYR A 195 -39.44 14.29 20.70
CA TYR A 195 -38.50 13.22 21.02
C TYR A 195 -37.56 12.91 19.85
N ALA A 196 -38.10 12.85 18.62
CA ALA A 196 -37.31 12.60 17.41
C ALA A 196 -36.32 13.73 17.08
N VAL A 197 -36.71 15.00 17.26
CA VAL A 197 -35.80 16.15 17.11
C VAL A 197 -34.70 16.13 18.15
N LEU A 198 -35.02 15.83 19.41
CA LEU A 198 -34.03 15.71 20.47
C LEU A 198 -33.05 14.57 20.17
N ALA A 199 -33.54 13.39 19.77
CA ALA A 199 -32.75 12.23 19.38
C ALA A 199 -31.86 12.54 18.19
N ALA A 200 -32.36 13.20 17.14
CA ALA A 200 -31.60 13.62 15.97
C ALA A 200 -30.45 14.60 16.33
N ARG A 201 -30.71 15.54 17.25
CA ARG A 201 -29.68 16.47 17.76
C ARG A 201 -28.58 15.77 18.53
N ARG A 202 -28.94 14.85 19.42
CA ARG A 202 -27.98 14.05 20.18
C ARG A 202 -27.14 13.18 19.25
N PHE A 203 -27.81 12.53 18.28
CA PHE A 203 -27.14 11.74 17.26
C PHE A 203 -26.19 12.59 16.41
N SER A 204 -26.63 13.74 15.92
CA SER A 204 -25.78 14.64 15.10
C SER A 204 -24.52 15.12 15.83
N ARG A 205 -24.58 15.30 17.16
CA ARG A 205 -23.40 15.63 17.97
C ARG A 205 -22.46 14.43 18.13
N ALA A 206 -22.99 13.26 18.46
CA ALA A 206 -22.21 12.03 18.59
C ALA A 206 -21.61 11.61 17.25
N ALA A 207 -22.39 11.69 16.16
CA ALA A 207 -21.97 11.34 14.81
C ALA A 207 -20.78 12.19 14.31
N LEU A 208 -20.68 13.47 14.71
CA LEU A 208 -19.51 14.29 14.36
C LEU A 208 -18.22 13.71 14.94
N PHE A 209 -18.24 13.36 16.23
CA PHE A 209 -17.08 12.75 16.88
C PHE A 209 -16.77 11.36 16.31
N VAL A 210 -17.78 10.51 16.11
CA VAL A 210 -17.62 9.19 15.50
C VAL A 210 -17.08 9.30 14.06
N MET A 211 -17.52 10.30 13.29
CA MET A 211 -17.03 10.53 11.93
C MET A 211 -15.54 10.93 11.92
N LEU A 212 -15.08 11.76 12.85
CA LEU A 212 -13.66 12.10 12.98
C LEU A 212 -12.81 10.84 13.28
N LEU A 213 -13.30 9.97 14.18
CA LEU A 213 -12.65 8.69 14.45
C LEU A 213 -12.65 7.76 13.23
N LEU A 214 -13.76 7.70 12.48
CA LEU A 214 -13.87 6.91 11.26
C LEU A 214 -12.92 7.42 10.16
N MET A 215 -12.80 8.73 10.00
CA MET A 215 -11.86 9.32 9.03
C MET A 215 -10.41 9.03 9.41
N ALA A 216 -10.06 9.21 10.68
CA ALA A 216 -8.70 8.94 11.17
C ALA A 216 -8.34 7.45 11.06
N SER A 217 -9.19 6.56 11.58
CA SER A 217 -8.96 5.11 11.51
C SER A 217 -9.00 4.59 10.07
N GLY A 218 -9.89 5.12 9.23
CA GLY A 218 -9.96 4.79 7.81
C GLY A 218 -8.73 5.23 7.03
N ALA A 219 -8.15 6.40 7.33
CA ALA A 219 -6.90 6.86 6.73
C ALA A 219 -5.72 5.96 7.13
N LEU A 220 -5.61 5.61 8.42
CA LEU A 220 -4.57 4.69 8.89
C LEU A 220 -4.68 3.30 8.23
N ASN A 221 -5.90 2.75 8.13
CA ASN A 221 -6.14 1.49 7.44
C ASN A 221 -5.80 1.58 5.94
N ALA A 222 -6.11 2.71 5.29
CA ALA A 222 -5.79 2.93 3.88
C ALA A 222 -4.27 3.00 3.67
N ILE A 223 -3.53 3.73 4.50
CA ILE A 223 -2.06 3.81 4.44
C ILE A 223 -1.45 2.41 4.60
N ALA A 224 -1.93 1.62 5.56
CA ALA A 224 -1.42 0.28 5.83
C ALA A 224 -1.69 -0.74 4.70
N GLN A 225 -2.77 -0.56 3.93
CA GLN A 225 -3.23 -1.57 2.95
C GLN A 225 -3.01 -1.16 1.49
N VAL A 226 -2.82 0.13 1.19
CA VAL A 226 -2.70 0.63 -0.19
C VAL A 226 -1.26 0.96 -0.57
N GLU A 227 -0.50 1.60 0.34
CA GLU A 227 0.92 1.94 0.20
C GLU A 227 1.26 2.98 -0.89
N SER A 228 0.65 2.90 -2.09
CA SER A 228 0.99 3.79 -3.21
C SER A 228 -0.23 4.26 -4.01
N VAL A 229 -0.06 5.39 -4.72
CA VAL A 229 -1.07 5.91 -5.66
C VAL A 229 -1.31 4.92 -6.80
N ALA A 230 -0.27 4.23 -7.24
CA ALA A 230 -0.38 3.20 -8.28
C ALA A 230 -1.25 2.03 -7.81
N ALA A 231 -1.07 1.56 -6.58
CA ALA A 231 -1.89 0.53 -5.97
C ALA A 231 -3.34 0.99 -5.76
N LEU A 232 -3.54 2.28 -5.40
CA LEU A 232 -4.87 2.86 -5.26
C LEU A 232 -5.65 2.88 -6.59
N ALA A 233 -5.03 3.29 -7.69
CA ALA A 233 -5.70 3.40 -8.98
C ALA A 233 -5.71 2.07 -9.76
N GLY A 234 -4.64 1.27 -9.64
CA GLY A 234 -4.37 0.10 -10.47
C GLY A 234 -4.92 -1.22 -9.93
N THR A 235 -5.31 -1.30 -8.66
CA THR A 235 -5.81 -2.56 -8.08
C THR A 235 -7.32 -2.57 -7.88
N THR A 236 -7.93 -3.74 -7.82
CA THR A 236 -9.37 -3.88 -7.50
C THR A 236 -9.67 -3.35 -6.11
N HIS A 237 -8.81 -3.62 -5.11
CA HIS A 237 -8.95 -3.12 -3.74
C HIS A 237 -8.91 -1.59 -3.69
N GLY A 238 -7.94 -0.97 -4.36
CA GLY A 238 -7.81 0.48 -4.43
C GLY A 238 -9.00 1.15 -5.12
N ARG A 239 -9.49 0.60 -6.23
CA ARG A 239 -10.68 1.11 -6.94
C ARG A 239 -11.96 1.02 -6.09
N LEU A 240 -12.13 -0.05 -5.29
CA LEU A 240 -13.23 -0.15 -4.32
C LEU A 240 -13.10 0.90 -3.22
N LEU A 241 -11.89 1.19 -2.75
CA LEU A 241 -11.64 2.28 -1.79
C LEU A 241 -12.02 3.64 -2.39
N LEU A 242 -11.63 3.92 -3.63
CA LEU A 242 -12.04 5.14 -4.34
C LEU A 242 -13.57 5.23 -4.46
N ALA A 243 -14.23 4.13 -4.84
CA ALA A 243 -15.69 4.09 -4.89
C ALA A 243 -16.34 4.38 -3.52
N LYS A 244 -15.78 3.87 -2.42
CA LYS A 244 -16.22 4.21 -1.05
C LYS A 244 -16.08 5.71 -0.78
N LEU A 245 -14.98 6.33 -1.16
CA LEU A 245 -14.76 7.77 -0.96
C LEU A 245 -15.76 8.59 -1.79
N VAL A 246 -16.03 8.19 -3.03
CA VAL A 246 -17.03 8.85 -3.88
C VAL A 246 -18.43 8.76 -3.26
N VAL A 247 -18.84 7.61 -2.73
CA VAL A 247 -20.15 7.45 -2.05
C VAL A 247 -20.20 8.22 -0.72
N LEU A 248 -19.08 8.36 -0.03
CA LEU A 248 -18.98 9.09 1.24
C LEU A 248 -19.28 10.59 1.07
N VAL A 249 -18.84 11.20 -0.04
CA VAL A 249 -19.03 12.65 -0.28
C VAL A 249 -20.50 13.09 -0.19
N PRO A 250 -21.47 12.51 -0.93
CA PRO A 250 -22.87 12.91 -0.82
C PRO A 250 -23.43 12.65 0.59
N ILE A 251 -23.01 11.62 1.30
CA ILE A 251 -23.44 11.39 2.69
C ILE A 251 -23.00 12.56 3.58
N LEU A 252 -21.73 12.99 3.48
CA LEU A 252 -21.22 14.11 4.27
C LEU A 252 -21.92 15.43 3.93
N VAL A 253 -22.25 15.66 2.66
CA VAL A 253 -23.03 16.83 2.22
C VAL A 253 -24.44 16.82 2.82
N LEU A 254 -25.13 15.69 2.76
CA LEU A 254 -26.47 15.55 3.35
C LEU A 254 -26.40 15.76 4.87
N ALA A 255 -25.44 15.13 5.56
CA ALA A 255 -25.23 15.30 6.99
C ALA A 255 -24.95 16.77 7.37
N ALA A 256 -24.13 17.48 6.58
CA ALA A 256 -23.86 18.89 6.78
C ALA A 256 -25.12 19.75 6.61
N VAL A 257 -25.93 19.51 5.58
CA VAL A 257 -27.21 20.20 5.37
C VAL A 257 -28.19 19.92 6.51
N ASN A 258 -28.33 18.67 6.93
CA ASN A 258 -29.16 18.28 8.06
C ASN A 258 -28.72 19.01 9.34
N ARG A 259 -27.42 19.06 9.63
CA ARG A 259 -26.85 19.67 10.83
C ARG A 259 -26.97 21.20 10.84
N THR A 260 -26.68 21.86 9.71
CA THR A 260 -26.52 23.33 9.66
C THR A 260 -27.79 24.07 9.28
N ARG A 261 -28.72 23.41 8.59
CA ARG A 261 -29.97 24.06 8.10
C ARG A 261 -31.23 23.44 8.68
N ILE A 262 -31.40 22.11 8.59
CA ILE A 262 -32.69 21.47 8.89
C ILE A 262 -32.90 21.34 10.41
N LEU A 263 -31.94 20.83 11.15
CA LEU A 263 -32.04 20.67 12.62
C LEU A 263 -32.20 22.00 13.36
N PRO A 264 -31.49 23.10 13.02
CA PRO A 264 -31.79 24.41 13.63
C PRO A 264 -33.21 24.93 13.34
N ALA A 265 -33.68 24.77 12.10
CA ALA A 265 -35.05 25.18 11.72
C ALA A 265 -36.15 24.46 12.49
N LEU A 266 -35.96 23.16 12.80
CA LEU A 266 -36.88 22.36 13.62
C LEU A 266 -36.85 22.70 15.11
N SER A 267 -35.95 23.58 15.52
CA SER A 267 -35.64 23.86 16.92
C SER A 267 -35.94 25.27 17.36
N ALA A 268 -36.42 26.11 16.44
CA ALA A 268 -36.82 27.49 16.75
C ALA A 268 -38.03 27.52 17.71
N PRO A 269 -37.93 28.22 18.86
CA PRO A 269 -38.98 28.19 19.89
C PRO A 269 -40.32 28.75 19.43
N SER A 270 -40.33 29.55 18.38
CA SER A 270 -41.51 30.33 17.92
C SER A 270 -42.31 29.66 16.80
N VAL A 271 -41.92 28.50 16.29
CA VAL A 271 -42.61 27.86 15.17
C VAL A 271 -42.94 26.42 15.53
N PRO A 272 -44.24 26.00 15.42
CA PRO A 272 -44.56 24.58 15.54
C PRO A 272 -43.76 23.78 14.52
N VAL A 273 -43.20 22.64 14.95
CA VAL A 273 -42.38 21.76 14.09
C VAL A 273 -43.15 21.45 12.81
N GLY A 274 -42.81 22.13 11.73
CA GLY A 274 -43.49 22.03 10.45
C GLY A 274 -43.39 20.61 9.89
N ARG A 275 -44.52 20.05 9.46
CA ARG A 275 -44.60 18.69 8.90
C ARG A 275 -43.72 18.53 7.65
N SER A 276 -43.58 19.57 6.83
CA SER A 276 -42.72 19.58 5.63
C SER A 276 -41.24 19.48 5.98
N THR A 277 -40.77 20.26 6.94
CA THR A 277 -39.36 20.23 7.38
C THR A 277 -39.00 18.88 8.02
N MET A 278 -39.94 18.28 8.76
CA MET A 278 -39.74 16.92 9.30
C MET A 278 -39.65 15.88 8.19
N ARG A 279 -40.49 16.00 7.12
CA ARG A 279 -40.40 15.12 5.96
C ARG A 279 -39.07 15.25 5.21
N HIS A 280 -38.54 16.46 5.04
CA HIS A 280 -37.22 16.68 4.44
C HIS A 280 -36.10 16.02 5.28
N LEU A 281 -36.11 16.21 6.61
CA LEU A 281 -35.16 15.54 7.49
C LEU A 281 -35.25 14.00 7.35
N THR A 282 -36.48 13.46 7.34
CA THR A 282 -36.71 12.02 7.18
C THR A 282 -36.15 11.50 5.85
N ALA A 283 -36.40 12.22 4.74
CA ALA A 283 -35.94 11.83 3.42
C ALA A 283 -34.41 11.86 3.33
N PHE A 284 -33.77 12.92 3.84
CA PHE A 284 -32.31 13.06 3.79
C PHE A 284 -31.59 12.01 4.67
N VAL A 285 -32.04 11.82 5.91
CA VAL A 285 -31.51 10.77 6.80
C VAL A 285 -31.79 9.37 6.23
N GLY A 286 -32.93 9.16 5.60
CA GLY A 286 -33.23 7.91 4.88
C GLY A 286 -32.25 7.66 3.72
N LEU A 287 -31.98 8.68 2.92
CA LEU A 287 -31.01 8.60 1.82
C LEU A 287 -29.57 8.37 2.34
N GLU A 288 -29.17 9.07 3.41
CA GLU A 288 -27.89 8.82 4.08
C GLU A 288 -27.78 7.35 4.53
N ALA A 289 -28.83 6.79 5.13
CA ALA A 289 -28.84 5.40 5.59
C ALA A 289 -28.71 4.40 4.43
N VAL A 290 -29.39 4.64 3.30
CA VAL A 290 -29.28 3.80 2.10
C VAL A 290 -27.85 3.86 1.54
N LEU A 291 -27.29 5.06 1.36
CA LEU A 291 -25.92 5.24 0.88
C LEU A 291 -24.91 4.61 1.83
N ALA A 292 -25.12 4.70 3.14
CA ALA A 292 -24.26 4.07 4.14
C ALA A 292 -24.31 2.53 4.07
N LEU A 293 -25.45 1.92 3.76
CA LEU A 293 -25.55 0.48 3.51
C LEU A 293 -24.86 0.06 2.21
N VAL A 294 -24.89 0.90 1.16
CA VAL A 294 -24.10 0.69 -0.07
C VAL A 294 -22.61 0.75 0.26
N LEU A 295 -22.18 1.75 1.05
CA LEU A 295 -20.79 1.89 1.50
C LEU A 295 -20.33 0.65 2.29
N LEU A 296 -21.20 0.09 3.12
CA LEU A 296 -20.95 -1.16 3.83
C LEU A 296 -20.78 -2.35 2.88
N GLY A 297 -21.55 -2.40 1.79
CA GLY A 297 -21.40 -3.40 0.73
C GLY A 297 -20.06 -3.30 0.01
N LEU A 298 -19.61 -2.08 -0.31
CA LEU A 298 -18.27 -1.85 -0.87
C LEU A 298 -17.17 -2.29 0.11
N ALA A 299 -17.35 -2.03 1.42
CA ALA A 299 -16.42 -2.51 2.44
C ALA A 299 -16.37 -4.04 2.49
N ALA A 300 -17.53 -4.71 2.45
CA ALA A 300 -17.59 -6.18 2.39
C ALA A 300 -16.91 -6.72 1.11
N ALA A 301 -17.06 -6.05 -0.03
CA ALA A 301 -16.36 -6.42 -1.26
C ALA A 301 -14.83 -6.27 -1.13
N MET A 302 -14.35 -5.22 -0.45
CA MET A 302 -12.92 -5.02 -0.21
C MET A 302 -12.31 -6.15 0.63
N THR A 303 -13.02 -6.68 1.63
CA THR A 303 -12.50 -7.80 2.45
C THR A 303 -12.30 -9.10 1.67
N LEU A 304 -12.92 -9.23 0.49
CA LEU A 304 -12.76 -10.37 -0.41
C LEU A 304 -11.69 -10.16 -1.48
N THR A 305 -11.00 -9.02 -1.48
CA THR A 305 -9.91 -8.72 -2.41
C THR A 305 -8.57 -8.78 -1.69
N THR A 306 -7.52 -9.13 -2.42
CA THR A 306 -6.15 -8.98 -1.93
C THR A 306 -5.88 -7.51 -1.62
N PRO A 307 -5.31 -7.16 -0.44
CA PRO A 307 -4.90 -5.78 -0.15
C PRO A 307 -4.04 -5.21 -1.28
N ALA A 308 -4.23 -3.92 -1.56
CA ALA A 308 -3.60 -3.29 -2.72
C ALA A 308 -2.06 -3.35 -2.69
N ARG A 309 -1.44 -3.30 -1.50
CA ARG A 309 0.01 -3.46 -1.28
C ARG A 309 0.57 -4.81 -1.74
N HIS A 310 -0.26 -5.85 -1.80
CA HIS A 310 0.12 -7.21 -2.21
C HIS A 310 -0.38 -7.57 -3.60
N ALA A 311 -1.14 -6.70 -4.25
CA ALA A 311 -1.67 -6.91 -5.58
C ALA A 311 -0.80 -6.15 -6.61
N GLU A 312 -0.59 -6.78 -7.76
CA GLU A 312 0.09 -6.13 -8.87
C GLU A 312 -0.82 -5.05 -9.49
N PRO A 313 -0.40 -3.77 -9.51
CA PRO A 313 -1.24 -2.71 -10.06
C PRO A 313 -1.19 -2.71 -11.59
N VAL A 314 -2.37 -2.67 -12.21
CA VAL A 314 -2.53 -2.39 -13.64
C VAL A 314 -2.88 -0.92 -13.80
N TRP A 315 -1.93 -0.10 -14.28
CA TRP A 315 -2.11 1.34 -14.37
C TRP A 315 -3.19 1.71 -15.40
N PRO A 316 -4.23 2.48 -15.03
CA PRO A 316 -5.38 2.69 -15.92
C PRO A 316 -5.25 3.91 -16.82
N LEU A 317 -4.25 4.77 -16.66
CA LEU A 317 -4.13 6.03 -17.38
C LEU A 317 -2.97 5.99 -18.39
N PRO A 318 -3.06 6.68 -19.53
CA PRO A 318 -1.97 6.74 -20.51
C PRO A 318 -0.83 7.67 -20.08
N PHE A 319 -0.89 8.23 -18.88
CA PHE A 319 0.12 9.15 -18.33
C PHE A 319 0.32 8.93 -16.83
N ARG A 320 1.47 9.39 -16.35
CA ARG A 320 1.79 9.52 -14.92
C ARG A 320 2.53 10.84 -14.63
N LEU A 321 2.61 11.20 -13.38
CA LEU A 321 3.45 12.30 -12.93
C LEU A 321 4.84 11.77 -12.56
N SER A 322 5.88 12.38 -13.13
CA SER A 322 7.28 12.06 -12.83
C SER A 322 8.02 13.31 -12.33
N PRO A 323 8.37 13.35 -11.04
CA PRO A 323 9.20 14.44 -10.51
C PRO A 323 10.62 14.44 -11.10
N ASP A 324 11.11 13.30 -11.62
CA ASP A 324 12.46 13.17 -12.19
C ASP A 324 12.69 14.12 -13.38
N VAL A 325 11.61 14.53 -14.07
CA VAL A 325 11.67 15.54 -15.14
C VAL A 325 12.26 16.87 -14.64
N LEU A 326 12.12 17.17 -13.35
CA LEU A 326 12.70 18.38 -12.74
C LEU A 326 14.23 18.32 -12.70
N ASP A 327 14.79 17.12 -12.61
CA ASP A 327 16.25 16.90 -12.59
C ASP A 327 16.83 16.81 -13.99
N ASP A 328 16.07 16.26 -14.93
CA ASP A 328 16.52 16.08 -16.32
C ASP A 328 16.51 17.37 -17.14
N VAL A 329 15.57 18.29 -16.84
CA VAL A 329 15.38 19.54 -17.59
C VAL A 329 15.35 20.74 -16.64
N PRO A 330 16.45 21.50 -16.51
CA PRO A 330 16.55 22.62 -15.55
C PRO A 330 15.44 23.67 -15.66
N THR A 331 14.94 23.92 -16.87
CA THR A 331 13.82 24.86 -17.10
C THR A 331 12.52 24.42 -16.44
N MET A 332 12.33 23.12 -16.18
CA MET A 332 11.11 22.58 -15.56
C MET A 332 11.02 22.94 -14.08
N ARG A 333 12.14 23.08 -13.39
CA ARG A 333 12.16 23.56 -12.00
C ARG A 333 11.55 24.94 -11.85
N TRP A 334 11.90 25.87 -12.76
CA TRP A 334 11.32 27.22 -12.79
C TRP A 334 9.82 27.21 -13.08
N ARG A 335 9.37 26.37 -14.03
CA ARG A 335 7.94 26.21 -14.31
C ARG A 335 7.18 25.66 -13.13
N ALA A 336 7.71 24.66 -12.43
CA ALA A 336 7.11 24.10 -11.24
C ALA A 336 7.02 25.13 -10.11
N LEU A 337 8.08 25.92 -9.88
CA LEU A 337 8.08 27.02 -8.90
C LEU A 337 7.06 28.10 -9.25
N LEU A 338 7.05 28.59 -10.50
CA LEU A 338 6.07 29.59 -10.94
C LEU A 338 4.64 29.07 -10.81
N GLY A 339 4.39 27.82 -11.23
CA GLY A 339 3.09 27.18 -11.13
C GLY A 339 2.62 27.04 -9.68
N SER A 340 3.51 26.66 -8.76
CA SER A 340 3.19 26.57 -7.33
C SER A 340 2.83 27.92 -6.72
N GLN A 341 3.55 29.00 -7.06
CA GLN A 341 3.27 30.35 -6.58
C GLN A 341 1.91 30.86 -7.08
N LEU A 342 1.59 30.62 -8.37
CA LEU A 342 0.29 30.96 -8.93
C LEU A 342 -0.85 30.18 -8.25
N ALA A 343 -0.66 28.89 -8.00
CA ALA A 343 -1.64 28.04 -7.32
C ALA A 343 -1.87 28.51 -5.88
N VAL A 344 -0.80 28.85 -5.13
CA VAL A 344 -0.90 29.39 -3.77
C VAL A 344 -1.62 30.73 -3.76
N ALA A 345 -1.27 31.64 -4.67
CA ALA A 345 -1.97 32.92 -4.81
C ALA A 345 -3.46 32.74 -5.12
N GLY A 346 -3.79 31.77 -5.98
CA GLY A 346 -5.16 31.38 -6.28
C GLY A 346 -5.91 30.83 -5.06
N LEU A 347 -5.29 29.97 -4.27
CA LEU A 347 -5.86 29.44 -3.03
C LEU A 347 -6.11 30.56 -1.99
N VAL A 348 -5.17 31.47 -1.84
CA VAL A 348 -5.35 32.65 -0.97
C VAL A 348 -6.54 33.50 -1.45
N ALA A 349 -6.67 33.73 -2.76
CA ALA A 349 -7.81 34.45 -3.33
C ALA A 349 -9.14 33.72 -3.08
N LEU A 350 -9.17 32.37 -3.20
CA LEU A 350 -10.34 31.57 -2.89
C LEU A 350 -10.75 31.69 -1.41
N ILE A 351 -9.81 31.65 -0.49
CA ILE A 351 -10.06 31.86 0.95
C ILE A 351 -10.56 33.28 1.18
N ALA A 352 -9.91 34.28 0.59
CA ALA A 352 -10.33 35.69 0.69
C ALA A 352 -11.73 35.92 0.14
N SER A 353 -12.19 35.17 -0.88
CA SER A 353 -13.54 35.25 -1.41
C SER A 353 -14.62 34.95 -0.37
N CYS A 354 -14.30 34.14 0.65
CA CYS A 354 -15.21 33.87 1.78
C CYS A 354 -15.37 35.08 2.72
N LEU A 355 -14.38 35.95 2.78
CA LEU A 355 -14.31 37.12 3.66
C LEU A 355 -14.88 38.38 2.99
N VAL A 356 -14.74 38.51 1.65
CA VAL A 356 -15.10 39.71 0.88
C VAL A 356 -16.49 39.59 0.26
N ARG A 357 -17.52 40.06 0.96
CA ARG A 357 -18.94 39.95 0.50
C ARG A 357 -19.22 40.67 -0.82
N ARG A 358 -18.70 41.89 -1.00
CA ARG A 358 -19.06 42.80 -2.13
C ARG A 358 -18.43 42.39 -3.48
N ARG A 359 -17.28 41.70 -3.49
CA ARG A 359 -16.57 41.21 -4.70
C ARG A 359 -16.35 39.72 -4.71
N ARG A 360 -17.22 38.97 -4.05
CA ARG A 360 -17.06 37.51 -3.86
C ARG A 360 -16.92 36.76 -5.17
N VAL A 361 -17.78 37.06 -6.15
CA VAL A 361 -17.83 36.35 -7.43
C VAL A 361 -16.55 36.55 -8.26
N PRO A 362 -16.10 37.80 -8.57
CA PRO A 362 -14.87 37.98 -9.34
C PRO A 362 -13.63 37.45 -8.63
N VAL A 363 -13.54 37.55 -7.29
CA VAL A 363 -12.41 37.01 -6.52
C VAL A 363 -12.41 35.47 -6.56
N LEU A 364 -13.58 34.83 -6.49
CA LEU A 364 -13.72 33.38 -6.64
C LEU A 364 -13.23 32.89 -8.01
N PHE A 365 -13.74 33.49 -9.10
CA PHE A 365 -13.33 33.11 -10.46
C PHE A 365 -11.87 33.43 -10.75
N GLY A 366 -11.35 34.56 -10.27
CA GLY A 366 -9.93 34.90 -10.37
C GLY A 366 -9.04 33.89 -9.62
N GLY A 367 -9.44 33.51 -8.41
CA GLY A 367 -8.76 32.48 -7.63
C GLY A 367 -8.77 31.11 -8.32
N LEU A 368 -9.91 30.68 -8.85
CA LEU A 368 -10.02 29.43 -9.63
C LEU A 368 -9.14 29.47 -10.89
N ALA A 369 -9.14 30.57 -11.61
CA ALA A 369 -8.29 30.75 -12.80
C ALA A 369 -6.80 30.67 -12.44
N LEU A 370 -6.36 31.33 -11.38
CA LEU A 370 -4.97 31.27 -10.90
C LEU A 370 -4.57 29.85 -10.48
N VAL A 371 -5.44 29.11 -9.79
CA VAL A 371 -5.19 27.70 -9.45
C VAL A 371 -5.07 26.85 -10.72
N ALA A 372 -5.97 27.02 -11.68
CA ALA A 372 -5.96 26.26 -12.94
C ALA A 372 -4.71 26.57 -13.77
N ILE A 373 -4.34 27.85 -13.91
CA ILE A 373 -3.12 28.26 -14.64
C ILE A 373 -1.89 27.74 -13.90
N GLY A 374 -1.84 27.90 -12.56
CA GLY A 374 -0.73 27.41 -11.74
C GLY A 374 -0.55 25.89 -11.85
N ALA A 375 -1.64 25.12 -11.82
CA ALA A 375 -1.62 23.69 -12.05
C ALA A 375 -1.16 23.35 -13.48
N GLY A 376 -1.65 24.05 -14.50
CA GLY A 376 -1.23 23.86 -15.90
C GLY A 376 0.26 24.12 -16.09
N VAL A 377 0.79 25.23 -15.56
CA VAL A 377 2.21 25.59 -15.69
C VAL A 377 3.12 24.66 -14.88
N GLY A 378 2.70 24.26 -13.67
CA GLY A 378 3.54 23.49 -12.74
C GLY A 378 3.41 21.98 -12.87
N VAL A 379 2.23 21.45 -13.21
CA VAL A 379 1.97 20.00 -13.21
C VAL A 379 2.05 19.40 -14.61
N LEU A 380 1.55 20.07 -15.67
CA LEU A 380 1.60 19.54 -17.04
C LEU A 380 3.00 19.13 -17.50
N PRO A 381 4.08 19.87 -17.19
CA PRO A 381 5.42 19.45 -17.57
C PRO A 381 5.90 18.16 -16.88
N LEU A 382 5.28 17.75 -15.79
CA LEU A 382 5.60 16.51 -15.08
C LEU A 382 4.86 15.29 -15.63
N VAL A 383 3.95 15.51 -16.58
CA VAL A 383 3.18 14.44 -17.21
C VAL A 383 4.07 13.72 -18.22
N VAL A 384 4.25 12.42 -18.01
CA VAL A 384 4.99 11.52 -18.89
C VAL A 384 4.10 10.34 -19.30
N ASP A 385 4.42 9.71 -20.44
CA ASP A 385 3.70 8.53 -20.90
C ASP A 385 3.77 7.42 -19.85
N ALA A 386 2.67 6.71 -19.69
CA ALA A 386 2.58 5.55 -18.83
C ALA A 386 1.77 4.44 -19.51
N TYR A 387 1.98 3.21 -19.06
CA TYR A 387 1.45 2.01 -19.66
C TYR A 387 0.79 1.13 -18.59
N PRO A 388 -0.07 0.18 -18.96
CA PRO A 388 -0.69 -0.74 -18.00
C PRO A 388 0.31 -1.45 -17.09
N THR A 389 1.52 -1.74 -17.58
CA THR A 389 2.59 -2.40 -16.83
C THR A 389 3.56 -1.45 -16.13
N THR A 390 3.37 -0.13 -16.17
CA THR A 390 4.32 0.86 -15.62
C THR A 390 4.79 0.50 -14.20
N TYR A 391 3.87 0.06 -13.35
CA TYR A 391 4.16 -0.32 -11.96
C TYR A 391 4.19 -1.84 -11.74
N LYS A 392 4.35 -2.61 -12.82
CA LYS A 392 4.53 -4.05 -12.75
C LYS A 392 5.86 -4.36 -12.07
N ARG A 393 5.83 -5.24 -11.05
CA ARG A 393 7.04 -5.66 -10.33
C ARG A 393 7.84 -6.64 -11.18
N PRO A 394 9.16 -6.50 -11.25
CA PRO A 394 10.01 -7.47 -11.91
C PRO A 394 9.88 -8.85 -11.26
N LEU A 395 9.81 -9.90 -12.08
CA LEU A 395 9.85 -11.29 -11.61
C LEU A 395 11.24 -11.68 -11.11
N LEU A 396 12.29 -11.07 -11.70
CA LEU A 396 13.69 -11.36 -11.43
C LEU A 396 14.32 -10.20 -10.68
N THR A 397 15.12 -10.51 -9.67
CA THR A 397 15.90 -9.52 -8.94
C THR A 397 17.03 -8.97 -9.81
N TYR A 398 17.59 -7.82 -9.45
CA TYR A 398 18.76 -7.23 -10.11
C TYR A 398 20.02 -8.01 -9.72
N HIS A 399 20.23 -9.14 -10.41
CA HIS A 399 21.23 -10.16 -10.10
C HIS A 399 22.18 -10.39 -11.30
N ALA A 400 23.43 -10.70 -11.05
CA ALA A 400 24.46 -10.88 -12.08
C ALA A 400 24.09 -11.95 -13.12
N GLU A 401 23.48 -13.05 -12.71
CA GLU A 401 23.00 -14.11 -13.59
C GLU A 401 21.95 -13.58 -14.58
N SER A 402 20.93 -12.86 -14.09
CA SER A 402 19.90 -12.25 -14.93
C SER A 402 20.50 -11.21 -15.90
N ILE A 403 21.46 -10.41 -15.44
CA ILE A 403 22.15 -9.42 -16.28
C ILE A 403 22.97 -10.11 -17.37
N ALA A 404 23.69 -11.18 -17.06
CA ALA A 404 24.49 -11.94 -18.03
C ALA A 404 23.59 -12.64 -19.07
N SER A 405 22.48 -13.24 -18.63
CA SER A 405 21.44 -13.80 -19.52
C SER A 405 20.87 -12.72 -20.43
N GLY A 406 20.49 -11.58 -19.87
CA GLY A 406 19.98 -10.43 -20.60
C GLY A 406 20.99 -9.86 -21.60
N MET A 407 22.29 -9.85 -21.29
CA MET A 407 23.36 -9.48 -22.20
C MET A 407 23.38 -10.38 -23.45
N THR A 408 23.22 -11.67 -23.27
CA THR A 408 23.18 -12.64 -24.38
C THR A 408 21.98 -12.40 -25.28
N ILE A 409 20.80 -12.27 -24.71
CA ILE A 409 19.56 -11.98 -25.46
C ILE A 409 19.65 -10.62 -26.17
N TYR A 410 20.21 -9.62 -25.50
CA TYR A 410 20.41 -8.29 -26.09
C TYR A 410 21.32 -8.32 -27.32
N ARG A 411 22.42 -9.05 -27.25
CA ARG A 411 23.36 -9.20 -28.39
C ARG A 411 22.68 -9.83 -29.60
N GLU A 412 21.80 -10.78 -29.36
CA GLU A 412 21.08 -11.49 -30.43
C GLU A 412 19.96 -10.66 -31.06
N HIS A 413 19.18 -9.96 -30.24
CA HIS A 413 17.93 -9.36 -30.68
C HIS A 413 17.92 -7.83 -30.72
N CYS A 414 18.78 -7.14 -29.97
CA CYS A 414 18.70 -5.70 -29.76
C CYS A 414 19.93 -4.94 -30.29
N ALA A 415 21.12 -5.57 -30.25
CA ALA A 415 22.39 -4.92 -30.57
C ALA A 415 22.49 -4.42 -32.04
N GLY A 416 21.79 -5.07 -32.95
CA GLY A 416 21.75 -4.65 -34.38
C GLY A 416 21.21 -3.23 -34.56
N CYS A 417 20.25 -2.82 -33.75
CA CYS A 417 19.65 -1.50 -33.80
C CYS A 417 20.23 -0.54 -32.76
N HIS A 418 20.44 -1.02 -31.49
CA HIS A 418 20.87 -0.18 -30.38
C HIS A 418 22.38 -0.17 -30.14
N GLY A 419 23.16 -0.87 -30.99
CA GLY A 419 24.59 -1.02 -30.82
C GLY A 419 24.99 -1.97 -29.69
N ALA A 420 26.19 -2.54 -29.75
CA ALA A 420 26.66 -3.51 -28.77
C ALA A 420 26.77 -2.95 -27.34
N THR A 421 26.94 -1.64 -27.20
CA THR A 421 27.09 -0.93 -25.92
C THR A 421 25.81 -0.20 -25.49
N GLY A 422 24.71 -0.30 -26.24
CA GLY A 422 23.48 0.43 -25.97
C GLY A 422 23.55 1.95 -26.28
N ALA A 423 24.60 2.41 -26.96
CA ALA A 423 24.80 3.83 -27.28
C ALA A 423 23.82 4.38 -28.33
N GLY A 424 23.17 3.47 -29.08
CA GLY A 424 22.06 3.79 -29.97
C GLY A 424 22.42 4.35 -31.35
N GLY A 425 23.58 4.91 -31.59
CA GLY A 425 23.88 5.59 -32.84
C GLY A 425 22.78 6.62 -33.20
N PRO A 426 22.05 6.44 -34.32
CA PRO A 426 20.93 7.30 -34.71
C PRO A 426 19.66 7.06 -33.87
N LEU A 427 19.60 5.99 -33.08
CA LEU A 427 18.49 5.65 -32.24
C LEU A 427 18.72 6.14 -30.79
N ALA A 428 17.73 5.88 -29.89
CA ALA A 428 17.84 6.27 -28.49
C ALA A 428 19.02 5.59 -27.78
N ASP A 429 19.86 6.37 -27.11
CA ASP A 429 20.90 5.87 -26.19
C ASP A 429 20.20 5.25 -24.96
N LEU A 430 20.22 3.93 -24.87
CA LEU A 430 19.61 3.18 -23.77
C LEU A 430 20.29 3.43 -22.41
N ARG A 431 21.48 4.02 -22.41
CA ARG A 431 22.25 4.40 -21.19
C ARG A 431 21.96 5.81 -20.72
N SER A 432 21.10 6.55 -21.47
CA SER A 432 20.77 7.94 -21.14
C SER A 432 19.86 8.02 -19.90
N PRO A 433 19.92 9.11 -19.10
CA PRO A 433 19.04 9.29 -17.95
C PRO A 433 17.55 9.12 -18.27
N PRO A 434 16.99 9.65 -19.37
CA PRO A 434 15.58 9.45 -19.72
C PRO A 434 15.18 7.99 -19.89
N THR A 435 16.11 7.10 -20.29
CA THR A 435 15.84 5.66 -20.40
C THR A 435 16.12 4.93 -19.10
N SER A 436 17.25 5.22 -18.45
CA SER A 436 17.67 4.51 -17.22
C SER A 436 16.77 4.84 -16.01
N ARG A 437 16.06 5.97 -16.02
CA ARG A 437 15.12 6.39 -14.98
C ARG A 437 13.66 5.97 -15.27
N ARG A 438 13.37 5.35 -16.42
CA ARG A 438 12.05 4.79 -16.66
C ARG A 438 11.75 3.67 -15.68
N HIS A 439 10.49 3.54 -15.27
CA HIS A 439 10.08 2.35 -14.52
C HIS A 439 10.35 1.07 -15.32
N ALA A 440 10.78 0.02 -14.64
CA ALA A 440 11.07 -1.27 -15.29
C ALA A 440 9.85 -1.81 -16.07
N GLY A 441 8.65 -1.61 -15.53
CA GLY A 441 7.40 -2.00 -16.19
C GLY A 441 7.07 -1.19 -17.43
N GLU A 442 7.59 0.05 -17.59
CA GLU A 442 7.47 0.81 -18.84
C GLU A 442 8.38 0.21 -19.92
N ILE A 443 9.62 -0.13 -19.56
CA ILE A 443 10.55 -0.80 -20.46
C ILE A 443 9.99 -2.18 -20.86
N PHE A 444 9.39 -2.89 -19.90
CA PHE A 444 8.72 -4.17 -20.15
C PHE A 444 7.59 -4.03 -21.17
N TRP A 445 6.77 -2.95 -21.09
CA TRP A 445 5.73 -2.67 -22.07
C TRP A 445 6.32 -2.43 -23.46
N LEU A 446 7.32 -1.55 -23.54
CA LEU A 446 7.96 -1.18 -24.80
C LEU A 446 8.63 -2.37 -25.49
N ILE A 447 9.32 -3.23 -24.75
CA ILE A 447 9.89 -4.46 -25.29
C ILE A 447 8.78 -5.42 -25.74
N SER A 448 7.70 -5.54 -24.95
CA SER A 448 6.62 -6.49 -25.25
C SER A 448 5.80 -6.12 -26.47
N HIS A 449 5.54 -4.82 -26.70
CA HIS A 449 4.63 -4.33 -27.74
C HIS A 449 5.35 -3.62 -28.89
N GLY A 450 6.66 -3.36 -28.75
CA GLY A 450 7.40 -2.56 -29.71
C GLY A 450 7.00 -1.08 -29.72
N ILE A 451 7.56 -0.34 -30.68
CA ILE A 451 7.23 1.05 -30.99
C ILE A 451 7.15 1.15 -32.52
N PRO A 452 5.99 0.85 -33.12
CA PRO A 452 5.85 0.79 -34.61
C PRO A 452 6.29 2.07 -35.29
N GLU A 453 6.00 3.24 -34.72
CA GLU A 453 6.35 4.56 -35.28
C GLU A 453 7.88 4.78 -35.34
N ARG A 454 8.64 4.00 -34.55
CA ARG A 454 10.11 4.03 -34.51
C ARG A 454 10.75 2.75 -35.04
N HIS A 455 9.99 1.91 -35.75
CA HIS A 455 10.42 0.62 -36.30
C HIS A 455 10.99 -0.36 -35.27
N MET A 456 10.61 -0.24 -34.01
CA MET A 456 10.95 -1.21 -32.98
C MET A 456 9.92 -2.34 -33.00
N PRO A 457 10.32 -3.59 -33.27
CA PRO A 457 9.41 -4.72 -33.31
C PRO A 457 8.92 -5.10 -31.91
N ASP A 458 7.81 -5.85 -31.84
CA ASP A 458 7.33 -6.49 -30.62
C ASP A 458 8.14 -7.75 -30.31
N PHE A 459 8.47 -7.94 -29.05
CA PHE A 459 9.14 -9.16 -28.57
C PHE A 459 8.26 -9.97 -27.63
N GLY A 460 7.00 -9.57 -27.40
CA GLY A 460 6.09 -10.27 -26.52
C GLY A 460 5.77 -11.70 -26.94
N SER A 461 5.78 -11.96 -28.28
CA SER A 461 5.57 -13.28 -28.87
C SER A 461 6.86 -14.09 -29.04
N ARG A 462 8.03 -13.46 -28.98
CA ARG A 462 9.33 -14.07 -29.28
C ARG A 462 10.12 -14.42 -28.02
N LEU A 463 10.00 -13.61 -26.98
CA LEU A 463 10.70 -13.74 -25.71
C LEU A 463 9.71 -14.04 -24.59
N GLY A 464 10.02 -15.04 -23.79
CA GLY A 464 9.29 -15.31 -22.56
C GLY A 464 9.33 -14.14 -21.57
N GLU A 465 8.45 -14.15 -20.58
CA GLU A 465 8.38 -13.07 -19.59
C GLU A 465 9.69 -12.91 -18.81
N ALA A 466 10.30 -14.01 -18.37
CA ALA A 466 11.59 -14.01 -17.67
C ALA A 466 12.71 -13.43 -18.55
N GLN A 467 12.78 -13.82 -19.81
CA GLN A 467 13.78 -13.32 -20.76
C GLN A 467 13.66 -11.80 -20.99
N ARG A 468 12.44 -11.26 -21.03
CA ARG A 468 12.23 -9.81 -21.11
C ARG A 468 12.73 -9.09 -19.87
N TRP A 469 12.54 -9.68 -18.67
CA TRP A 469 13.10 -9.15 -17.43
C TRP A 469 14.63 -9.23 -17.38
N ASP A 470 15.25 -10.28 -17.91
CA ASP A 470 16.69 -10.38 -18.05
C ASP A 470 17.25 -9.23 -18.92
N VAL A 471 16.63 -8.98 -20.07
CA VAL A 471 17.01 -7.85 -20.95
C VAL A 471 16.85 -6.50 -20.24
N ILE A 472 15.81 -6.32 -19.44
CA ILE A 472 15.59 -5.08 -18.67
C ILE A 472 16.70 -4.91 -17.63
N ASN A 473 17.07 -5.95 -16.89
CA ASN A 473 18.16 -5.92 -15.94
C ASN A 473 19.49 -5.56 -16.62
N PHE A 474 19.74 -6.10 -17.81
CA PHE A 474 20.92 -5.74 -18.60
C PHE A 474 20.89 -4.27 -19.08
N ILE A 475 19.77 -3.76 -19.61
CA ILE A 475 19.64 -2.35 -20.01
C ILE A 475 19.92 -1.41 -18.83
N ARG A 476 19.42 -1.75 -17.65
CA ARG A 476 19.71 -0.97 -16.44
C ARG A 476 21.16 -1.05 -16.03
N ALA A 477 21.77 -2.22 -16.13
CA ALA A 477 23.19 -2.38 -15.90
C ALA A 477 24.06 -1.56 -16.88
N LEU A 478 23.63 -1.40 -18.13
CA LEU A 478 24.28 -0.50 -19.11
C LEU A 478 24.24 0.96 -18.65
N GLY A 479 23.08 1.44 -18.17
CA GLY A 479 22.93 2.79 -17.62
C GLY A 479 23.79 2.98 -16.35
N ALA A 480 23.74 2.01 -15.45
CA ALA A 480 24.55 1.98 -14.25
C ALA A 480 26.07 1.96 -14.54
N ALA A 481 26.49 1.17 -15.54
CA ALA A 481 27.90 1.11 -15.96
C ALA A 481 28.39 2.44 -16.54
N LYS A 482 27.54 3.15 -17.34
CA LYS A 482 27.84 4.51 -17.81
C LYS A 482 28.00 5.47 -16.63
N SER A 483 27.11 5.40 -15.68
CA SER A 483 27.15 6.22 -14.46
C SER A 483 28.37 5.88 -13.59
N ALA A 484 28.74 4.60 -13.50
CA ALA A 484 29.92 4.16 -12.78
C ALA A 484 31.23 4.78 -13.31
N GLN A 485 31.29 5.21 -14.56
CA GLN A 485 32.47 5.89 -15.11
C GLN A 485 32.76 7.22 -14.41
N THR A 486 31.72 7.88 -13.84
CA THR A 486 31.88 9.11 -13.04
C THR A 486 32.24 8.83 -11.60
N LEU A 487 32.10 7.57 -11.13
CA LEU A 487 32.46 7.17 -9.78
C LEU A 487 33.98 6.98 -9.70
N GLY A 488 34.60 7.78 -8.84
CA GLY A 488 36.04 7.74 -8.61
C GLY A 488 36.47 6.70 -7.59
N SER A 489 37.72 6.81 -7.21
CA SER A 489 38.37 5.99 -6.17
C SER A 489 38.20 6.52 -4.74
N ARG A 490 37.43 7.58 -4.57
CA ARG A 490 37.16 8.23 -3.27
C ARG A 490 35.68 8.16 -2.93
N VAL A 491 35.40 7.74 -1.71
CA VAL A 491 34.06 7.74 -1.16
C VAL A 491 33.59 9.17 -0.93
N GLU A 492 32.43 9.51 -1.45
CA GLU A 492 31.66 10.71 -1.12
C GLU A 492 30.67 10.34 -0.02
N PRO A 493 30.83 10.82 1.22
CA PRO A 493 29.89 10.55 2.31
C PRO A 493 28.47 11.03 1.96
N ASP A 494 27.48 10.36 2.52
CA ASP A 494 26.05 10.67 2.36
C ASP A 494 25.53 10.68 0.91
N ARG A 495 26.32 10.15 -0.03
CA ARG A 495 25.95 10.05 -1.45
C ARG A 495 26.10 8.61 -1.96
N ALA A 496 25.03 7.83 -1.82
CA ALA A 496 24.93 6.50 -2.38
C ALA A 496 23.83 6.46 -3.45
N TRP A 497 24.18 6.14 -4.69
CA TRP A 497 23.28 6.20 -5.82
C TRP A 497 23.42 5.06 -6.82
N LEU A 498 24.48 4.25 -6.72
CA LEU A 498 24.78 3.15 -7.62
C LEU A 498 24.59 1.82 -6.90
N ALA A 499 23.41 1.21 -7.02
CA ALA A 499 23.14 -0.11 -6.46
C ALA A 499 24.04 -1.18 -7.08
N ALA A 500 24.64 -2.03 -6.25
CA ALA A 500 25.40 -3.17 -6.71
C ALA A 500 24.46 -4.31 -7.12
N PRO A 501 24.59 -4.89 -8.33
CA PRO A 501 23.90 -6.12 -8.67
C PRO A 501 24.22 -7.22 -7.66
N ASP A 502 23.20 -7.96 -7.22
CA ASP A 502 23.44 -9.13 -6.38
C ASP A 502 24.16 -10.22 -7.18
N PHE A 503 24.87 -11.10 -6.50
CA PHE A 503 25.52 -12.25 -7.14
C PHE A 503 25.63 -13.42 -6.16
N THR A 504 25.71 -14.61 -6.70
CA THR A 504 25.94 -15.83 -5.94
C THR A 504 27.40 -16.27 -6.12
N VAL A 505 28.07 -16.61 -5.05
CA VAL A 505 29.44 -17.12 -5.05
C VAL A 505 29.50 -18.53 -4.48
N ALA A 506 30.30 -19.40 -5.12
CA ALA A 506 30.70 -20.68 -4.58
C ALA A 506 32.16 -20.62 -4.18
N VAL A 507 32.47 -21.03 -2.94
CA VAL A 507 33.81 -21.03 -2.37
C VAL A 507 34.13 -22.45 -1.85
N GLY A 508 34.77 -23.26 -2.67
CA GLY A 508 35.10 -24.65 -2.32
C GLY A 508 33.86 -25.47 -1.91
N PRO A 509 33.90 -26.23 -0.80
CA PRO A 509 32.81 -27.09 -0.36
C PRO A 509 31.76 -26.36 0.48
N LEU A 510 31.87 -25.03 0.69
CA LEU A 510 30.92 -24.27 1.46
C LEU A 510 29.63 -24.07 0.69
N ALA A 511 28.50 -23.87 1.41
CA ALA A 511 27.25 -23.50 0.79
C ALA A 511 27.40 -22.18 0.03
N PRO A 512 26.79 -22.03 -1.16
CA PRO A 512 26.82 -20.78 -1.90
C PRO A 512 26.30 -19.63 -1.05
N GLY A 513 27.00 -18.50 -1.06
CA GLY A 513 26.60 -17.25 -0.42
C GLY A 513 26.27 -16.20 -1.46
N THR A 514 25.53 -15.16 -1.07
CA THR A 514 25.16 -14.04 -1.93
C THR A 514 25.76 -12.72 -1.41
N LEU A 515 25.88 -11.71 -2.28
CA LEU A 515 26.26 -10.36 -1.83
C LEU A 515 25.27 -9.84 -0.79
N ARG A 516 23.99 -10.19 -0.94
CA ARG A 516 22.91 -9.79 -0.01
C ARG A 516 23.14 -10.28 1.43
N ASP A 517 23.82 -11.41 1.64
CA ASP A 517 24.10 -11.95 2.97
C ASP A 517 24.99 -11.03 3.81
N HIS A 518 25.74 -10.13 3.16
CA HIS A 518 26.59 -9.14 3.80
C HIS A 518 25.85 -7.84 4.17
N ARG A 519 24.64 -7.61 3.62
CA ARG A 519 23.88 -6.38 3.87
C ARG A 519 23.56 -6.20 5.36
N GLY A 520 23.71 -4.98 5.83
CA GLY A 520 23.53 -4.60 7.23
C GLY A 520 24.63 -5.09 8.17
N ARG A 521 25.60 -5.88 7.68
CA ARG A 521 26.64 -6.52 8.49
C ARG A 521 28.05 -6.05 8.10
N ARG A 522 28.44 -6.29 6.86
CA ARG A 522 29.78 -6.03 6.35
C ARG A 522 29.76 -5.24 5.06
N MET A 523 30.78 -4.46 4.80
CA MET A 523 31.11 -3.93 3.49
C MET A 523 31.79 -5.04 2.68
N VAL A 524 31.69 -4.98 1.36
CA VAL A 524 32.37 -5.94 0.48
C VAL A 524 33.33 -5.22 -0.41
N LEU A 525 34.60 -5.67 -0.40
CA LEU A 525 35.60 -5.33 -1.41
C LEU A 525 35.60 -6.45 -2.45
N LEU A 526 34.89 -6.23 -3.56
CA LEU A 526 34.87 -7.15 -4.69
C LEU A 526 36.16 -6.93 -5.52
N VAL A 527 36.96 -7.96 -5.64
CA VAL A 527 38.24 -7.91 -6.36
C VAL A 527 38.18 -8.77 -7.61
N LEU A 528 38.09 -8.13 -8.76
CA LEU A 528 38.20 -8.79 -10.05
C LEU A 528 39.70 -8.89 -10.42
N TYR A 529 40.23 -10.10 -10.66
CA TYR A 529 41.67 -10.28 -10.85
C TYR A 529 42.03 -11.23 -11.99
N THR A 530 43.27 -11.09 -12.53
CA THR A 530 43.85 -12.02 -13.49
C THR A 530 45.19 -12.54 -12.95
N LEU A 531 45.49 -13.82 -13.18
CA LEU A 531 46.79 -14.38 -12.85
C LEU A 531 47.61 -14.65 -14.12
N PRO A 532 48.90 -14.35 -14.10
CA PRO A 532 49.77 -13.97 -12.94
C PRO A 532 49.75 -12.46 -12.62
N GLY A 533 49.14 -11.60 -13.42
CA GLY A 533 49.28 -10.15 -13.35
C GLY A 533 48.90 -9.53 -11.99
N SER A 534 47.88 -10.06 -11.31
CA SER A 534 47.41 -9.55 -10.02
C SER A 534 48.08 -10.20 -8.79
N ARG A 535 49.04 -11.13 -8.96
CA ARG A 535 49.60 -11.92 -7.84
C ARG A 535 50.15 -11.03 -6.72
N ALA A 536 50.90 -9.99 -7.05
CA ALA A 536 51.48 -9.08 -6.07
C ALA A 536 50.39 -8.36 -5.24
N ARG A 537 49.31 -7.92 -5.90
CA ARG A 537 48.18 -7.25 -5.22
C ARG A 537 47.39 -8.21 -4.35
N MET A 538 47.15 -9.44 -4.80
CA MET A 538 46.50 -10.47 -3.99
C MET A 538 47.27 -10.79 -2.72
N ALA A 539 48.60 -10.86 -2.80
CA ALA A 539 49.47 -11.06 -1.63
C ALA A 539 49.45 -9.85 -0.67
N GLU A 540 49.33 -8.63 -1.17
CA GLU A 540 49.18 -7.42 -0.34
C GLU A 540 47.81 -7.43 0.40
N LEU A 541 46.72 -7.72 -0.31
CA LEU A 541 45.39 -7.83 0.28
C LEU A 541 45.36 -8.93 1.35
N ALA A 542 46.01 -10.07 1.12
CA ALA A 542 46.11 -11.15 2.10
C ALA A 542 46.80 -10.70 3.39
N ARG A 543 47.89 -9.93 3.30
CA ARG A 543 48.59 -9.39 4.49
C ARG A 543 47.74 -8.34 5.25
N SER A 544 46.86 -7.66 4.58
CA SER A 544 46.06 -6.58 5.16
C SER A 544 44.63 -7.01 5.55
N TYR A 545 44.29 -8.27 5.29
CA TYR A 545 42.91 -8.75 5.46
C TYR A 545 42.45 -8.67 6.92
N ASP A 546 43.30 -9.01 7.88
CA ASP A 546 42.93 -8.94 9.30
C ASP A 546 42.51 -7.52 9.70
N VAL A 547 43.26 -6.51 9.26
CA VAL A 547 42.93 -5.10 9.54
C VAL A 547 41.62 -4.71 8.87
N LEU A 548 41.42 -5.06 7.59
CA LEU A 548 40.21 -4.77 6.84
C LEU A 548 38.99 -5.49 7.43
N SER A 549 39.15 -6.74 7.84
CA SER A 549 38.08 -7.54 8.46
C SER A 549 37.63 -6.96 9.80
N VAL A 550 38.55 -6.46 10.63
CA VAL A 550 38.24 -5.81 11.92
C VAL A 550 37.44 -4.55 11.74
N ILE A 551 37.68 -3.76 10.70
CA ILE A 551 36.89 -2.55 10.39
C ILE A 551 35.60 -2.84 9.60
N GLY A 552 35.28 -4.13 9.40
CA GLY A 552 34.01 -4.60 8.86
C GLY A 552 33.95 -4.78 7.35
N VAL A 553 35.12 -5.05 6.70
CA VAL A 553 35.19 -5.37 5.27
C VAL A 553 35.39 -6.87 5.07
N GLU A 554 34.61 -7.44 4.14
CA GLU A 554 34.88 -8.77 3.57
C GLU A 554 35.48 -8.61 2.18
N ILE A 555 36.51 -9.36 1.86
CA ILE A 555 37.11 -9.40 0.52
C ILE A 555 36.52 -10.61 -0.22
N ILE A 556 35.98 -10.40 -1.42
CA ILE A 556 35.52 -11.47 -2.31
C ILE A 556 36.38 -11.38 -3.58
N ALA A 557 37.22 -12.37 -3.82
CA ALA A 557 38.10 -12.39 -4.97
C ALA A 557 37.52 -13.25 -6.10
N VAL A 558 37.30 -12.62 -7.27
CA VAL A 558 36.67 -13.24 -8.45
C VAL A 558 37.65 -13.26 -9.61
N PRO A 559 38.05 -14.43 -10.12
CA PRO A 559 38.97 -14.51 -11.24
C PRO A 559 38.29 -14.09 -12.56
N ILE A 560 38.86 -13.10 -13.26
CA ILE A 560 38.48 -12.76 -14.64
C ILE A 560 39.08 -13.80 -15.58
N HIS A 561 40.37 -14.02 -15.44
CA HIS A 561 41.11 -15.00 -16.22
C HIS A 561 42.28 -15.54 -15.38
N ALA A 562 42.21 -16.83 -15.04
CA ALA A 562 43.25 -17.54 -14.31
C ALA A 562 43.13 -19.05 -14.58
N PRO A 563 44.27 -19.79 -14.63
CA PRO A 563 44.23 -21.24 -14.67
C PRO A 563 43.55 -21.82 -13.42
N SER A 564 42.72 -22.85 -13.57
CA SER A 564 41.96 -23.45 -12.45
C SER A 564 42.89 -23.97 -11.33
N GLU A 565 44.07 -24.41 -11.67
CA GLU A 565 45.08 -24.82 -10.70
C GLU A 565 45.60 -23.63 -9.87
N ALA A 566 45.89 -22.49 -10.52
CA ALA A 566 46.31 -21.27 -9.84
C ALA A 566 45.23 -20.68 -8.94
N ILE A 567 43.94 -20.82 -9.31
CA ILE A 567 42.80 -20.44 -8.46
C ILE A 567 42.76 -21.32 -7.22
N ARG A 568 42.89 -22.63 -7.39
CA ARG A 568 42.88 -23.60 -6.27
C ARG A 568 44.09 -23.38 -5.35
N GLU A 569 45.27 -23.16 -5.91
CA GLU A 569 46.51 -22.84 -5.15
C GLU A 569 46.30 -21.57 -4.30
N LEU A 570 45.74 -20.51 -4.90
CA LEU A 570 45.45 -19.25 -4.20
C LEU A 570 44.43 -19.46 -3.09
N GLY A 571 43.29 -20.13 -3.36
CA GLY A 571 42.22 -20.37 -2.40
C GLY A 571 42.57 -21.37 -1.28
N SER A 572 43.58 -22.25 -1.48
CA SER A 572 44.07 -23.17 -0.46
C SER A 572 45.26 -22.63 0.31
N SER A 573 45.78 -21.47 -0.07
CA SER A 573 46.93 -20.84 0.60
C SER A 573 46.57 -20.41 2.03
N PRO A 574 47.29 -20.83 3.06
CA PRO A 574 47.02 -20.42 4.45
C PRO A 574 47.23 -18.92 4.68
N ALA A 575 47.87 -18.22 3.75
CA ALA A 575 48.01 -16.76 3.79
C ALA A 575 46.79 -16.00 3.27
N VAL A 576 45.86 -16.68 2.58
CA VAL A 576 44.66 -16.07 2.00
C VAL A 576 43.44 -16.50 2.83
N LEU A 577 42.98 -15.63 3.69
CA LEU A 577 41.87 -15.89 4.62
C LEU A 577 40.51 -15.42 4.11
N PHE A 578 40.47 -14.73 2.97
CA PHE A 578 39.25 -14.26 2.35
C PHE A 578 38.73 -15.22 1.26
N PRO A 579 37.39 -15.18 0.94
CA PRO A 579 36.78 -16.00 -0.11
C PRO A 579 37.43 -15.79 -1.49
N VAL A 580 37.85 -16.88 -2.13
CA VAL A 580 38.24 -16.92 -3.54
C VAL A 580 37.20 -17.75 -4.29
N VAL A 581 36.54 -17.12 -5.24
CA VAL A 581 35.45 -17.76 -6.02
C VAL A 581 36.07 -18.79 -6.96
N THR A 582 35.58 -20.02 -6.88
CA THR A 582 36.04 -21.15 -7.68
C THR A 582 35.13 -21.48 -8.85
N ASP A 583 33.83 -21.26 -8.67
CA ASP A 583 32.80 -21.55 -9.66
C ASP A 583 31.77 -20.41 -9.77
N GLY A 584 31.08 -20.28 -10.91
CA GLY A 584 30.05 -19.26 -11.14
C GLY A 584 30.60 -17.85 -11.37
N ASN A 585 31.87 -17.70 -11.62
CA ASN A 585 32.52 -16.39 -11.81
C ASN A 585 32.11 -15.67 -13.12
N GLY A 586 31.64 -16.42 -14.14
CA GLY A 586 31.34 -15.88 -15.46
C GLY A 586 30.31 -14.74 -15.44
N ASP A 587 29.22 -14.92 -14.71
CA ASP A 587 28.15 -13.94 -14.60
C ASP A 587 28.57 -12.69 -13.82
N ILE A 588 29.37 -12.89 -12.75
CA ILE A 588 29.93 -11.80 -11.96
C ILE A 588 30.89 -10.97 -12.81
N VAL A 589 31.80 -11.64 -13.54
CA VAL A 589 32.74 -10.98 -14.43
C VAL A 589 32.04 -10.26 -15.57
N ALA A 590 31.06 -10.89 -16.21
CA ALA A 590 30.26 -10.25 -17.27
C ALA A 590 29.57 -8.99 -16.78
N THR A 591 29.00 -9.03 -15.60
CA THR A 591 28.26 -7.90 -15.00
C THR A 591 29.19 -6.81 -14.49
N TYR A 592 30.09 -7.13 -13.58
CA TYR A 592 30.95 -6.14 -12.92
C TYR A 592 32.11 -5.65 -13.81
N GLY A 593 32.47 -6.42 -14.83
CA GLY A 593 33.37 -5.97 -15.89
C GLY A 593 32.84 -4.81 -16.71
N MET A 594 31.50 -4.62 -16.77
CA MET A 594 30.91 -3.42 -17.38
C MET A 594 31.13 -2.17 -16.52
N PHE A 595 31.10 -2.30 -15.19
CA PHE A 595 31.32 -1.18 -14.26
C PHE A 595 32.81 -0.81 -14.14
N ALA A 596 33.66 -1.80 -14.21
CA ALA A 596 35.12 -1.64 -14.05
C ALA A 596 35.87 -2.50 -15.06
N PRO A 597 35.93 -2.09 -16.34
CA PRO A 597 36.63 -2.84 -17.37
C PRO A 597 38.14 -2.82 -17.11
N GLY A 598 38.79 -3.96 -17.36
CA GLY A 598 40.24 -4.12 -17.23
C GLY A 598 40.66 -5.48 -16.68
N PRO A 599 41.97 -5.77 -16.63
CA PRO A 599 42.48 -7.05 -16.16
C PRO A 599 42.46 -7.16 -14.63
N HIS A 600 42.29 -6.05 -13.92
CA HIS A 600 42.13 -5.96 -12.47
C HIS A 600 41.27 -4.76 -12.09
N ALA A 601 40.36 -4.98 -11.15
CA ALA A 601 39.52 -3.92 -10.59
C ALA A 601 39.13 -4.25 -9.15
N GLU A 602 39.03 -3.22 -8.32
CA GLU A 602 38.53 -3.32 -6.95
C GLU A 602 37.30 -2.43 -6.79
N ILE A 603 36.23 -2.97 -6.25
CA ILE A 603 34.94 -2.31 -6.13
C ILE A 603 34.52 -2.37 -4.67
N LEU A 604 34.42 -1.20 -4.02
CA LEU A 604 33.97 -1.11 -2.63
C LEU A 604 32.46 -0.95 -2.60
N ILE A 605 31.80 -1.91 -1.98
CA ILE A 605 30.33 -1.95 -1.79
C ILE A 605 30.06 -1.75 -0.29
N ASP A 606 29.19 -0.79 0.05
CA ASP A 606 28.85 -0.50 1.44
C ASP A 606 27.90 -1.55 2.05
N ARG A 607 27.60 -1.40 3.36
CA ARG A 607 26.69 -2.30 4.07
C ARG A 607 25.26 -2.26 3.57
N GLN A 608 24.85 -1.20 2.88
CA GLN A 608 23.54 -1.08 2.29
C GLN A 608 23.45 -1.77 0.93
N GLY A 609 24.58 -2.03 0.27
CA GLY A 609 24.65 -2.66 -1.05
C GLY A 609 24.85 -1.66 -2.20
N TYR A 610 25.41 -0.48 -1.93
CA TYR A 610 25.77 0.49 -2.96
C TYR A 610 27.27 0.46 -3.27
N ILE A 611 27.63 0.60 -4.55
CA ILE A 611 29.00 0.80 -5.00
C ILE A 611 29.42 2.23 -4.63
N ARG A 612 30.47 2.38 -3.80
CA ARG A 612 30.93 3.65 -3.26
C ARG A 612 32.27 4.14 -3.81
N ALA A 613 33.11 3.21 -4.25
CA ALA A 613 34.39 3.53 -4.91
C ALA A 613 34.77 2.42 -5.87
N ILE A 614 35.48 2.79 -6.95
CA ILE A 614 36.00 1.85 -7.93
C ILE A 614 37.46 2.23 -8.27
N TRP A 615 38.35 1.30 -8.10
CA TRP A 615 39.74 1.41 -8.53
C TRP A 615 39.96 0.56 -9.80
N ARG A 616 40.52 1.19 -10.84
CA ARG A 616 40.67 0.60 -12.19
C ARG A 616 42.15 0.67 -12.65
N GLY A 617 42.60 -0.36 -13.33
CA GLY A 617 43.91 -0.36 -14.03
C GLY A 617 45.13 -0.42 -13.14
N GLY A 618 46.29 0.08 -13.63
CA GLY A 618 47.61 -0.07 -12.99
C GLY A 618 47.90 0.79 -11.75
N GLY A 619 46.95 1.62 -11.29
CA GLY A 619 47.07 2.47 -10.10
C GLY A 619 46.34 1.91 -8.90
N MET A 620 46.53 0.64 -8.54
CA MET A 620 45.88 0.04 -7.38
C MET A 620 46.27 0.76 -6.09
N PRO A 621 45.28 1.08 -5.22
CA PRO A 621 45.56 1.78 -3.98
C PRO A 621 46.32 0.87 -3.02
N GLN A 622 47.20 1.44 -2.21
CA GLN A 622 47.71 0.71 -1.05
C GLN A 622 46.55 0.34 -0.11
N ALA A 623 46.65 -0.72 0.66
CA ALA A 623 45.63 -1.15 1.59
C ALA A 623 45.19 -0.04 2.56
N SER A 624 46.11 0.84 2.97
CA SER A 624 45.82 2.03 3.78
C SER A 624 44.86 3.03 3.11
N VAL A 625 44.90 3.12 1.78
CA VAL A 625 43.96 4.00 1.04
C VAL A 625 42.55 3.40 1.06
N VAL A 626 42.42 2.08 0.88
CA VAL A 626 41.15 1.37 1.01
C VAL A 626 40.60 1.54 2.44
N GLN A 627 41.46 1.33 3.45
CA GLN A 627 41.10 1.51 4.85
C GLN A 627 40.54 2.91 5.12
N ALA A 628 41.21 3.97 4.65
CA ALA A 628 40.74 5.34 4.82
C ALA A 628 39.37 5.62 4.17
N GLN A 629 39.01 4.93 3.06
CA GLN A 629 37.67 5.05 2.47
C GLN A 629 36.63 4.28 3.29
N VAL A 630 36.98 3.14 3.86
CA VAL A 630 36.10 2.36 4.73
C VAL A 630 35.81 3.09 6.03
N GLU A 631 36.81 3.75 6.63
CA GLU A 631 36.62 4.58 7.82
C GLU A 631 35.61 5.71 7.58
N LYS A 632 35.66 6.37 6.42
CA LYS A 632 34.63 7.38 6.05
C LYS A 632 33.22 6.81 5.99
N LEU A 633 33.06 5.58 5.53
CA LEU A 633 31.75 4.90 5.50
C LEU A 633 31.30 4.48 6.91
N ASN A 634 32.23 4.14 7.80
CA ASN A 634 31.92 3.85 9.19
C ASN A 634 31.46 5.09 9.96
N ASP A 635 31.96 6.27 9.58
CA ASP A 635 31.62 7.57 10.19
C ASP A 635 30.34 8.19 9.62
N GLU A 636 29.69 7.55 8.62
CA GLU A 636 28.45 8.04 8.02
C GLU A 636 27.32 8.07 9.06
N LYS A 637 26.75 9.28 9.30
CA LYS A 637 25.71 9.47 10.31
C LYS A 637 24.33 9.01 9.85
N SER A 638 24.06 9.05 8.56
CA SER A 638 22.77 8.74 7.95
C SER A 638 22.97 7.85 6.73
N PRO A 639 23.24 6.55 6.93
CA PRO A 639 23.39 5.63 5.80
C PRO A 639 22.10 5.58 4.99
N PRO A 640 22.16 5.46 3.66
CA PRO A 640 21.00 5.35 2.79
C PRO A 640 20.20 4.08 3.12
N PRO A 641 18.91 4.04 2.78
CA PRO A 641 18.12 2.82 2.86
C PRO A 641 18.71 1.75 1.93
N PHE A 642 18.41 0.48 2.19
CA PHE A 642 18.77 -0.60 1.28
C PHE A 642 18.20 -0.32 -0.12
N PRO A 643 18.98 -0.58 -1.20
CA PRO A 643 18.43 -0.47 -2.54
C PRO A 643 17.30 -1.47 -2.72
N ASP A 644 16.31 -1.09 -3.51
CA ASP A 644 15.26 -2.03 -3.86
C ASP A 644 15.85 -3.14 -4.75
N ASP A 645 15.61 -4.39 -4.35
CA ASP A 645 16.09 -5.56 -5.09
C ASP A 645 15.35 -5.76 -6.42
N HIS A 646 14.19 -5.13 -6.50
CA HIS A 646 13.42 -5.01 -7.73
C HIS A 646 13.60 -3.60 -8.26
N VAL A 647 14.28 -3.49 -9.36
CA VAL A 647 14.53 -2.21 -10.02
C VAL A 647 13.20 -1.64 -10.50
N HIS A 648 12.76 -0.55 -9.88
CA HIS A 648 11.51 0.15 -10.24
C HIS A 648 11.73 1.14 -11.37
#